data_14beb38faa9b8fba9268a0a1c00582ce
#
_entry.id   14beb38faa9b8fba9268a0a1c00582ce
#
_cell.length_a   1.000
_cell.length_b   1.000
_cell.length_c   1.000
_cell.angle_alpha   90.00
_cell.angle_beta   90.00
_cell.angle_gamma   90.00
#
_symmetry.space_group_name_H-M   'P 1'
#
loop_
_entity.id
_entity.type
_entity.pdbx_description
1 polymer ?
#
loop_
_entity_poly.entity_id
_entity_poly.type
_entity_poly.pdbx_seq_one_letter_code
_entity_poly.pdbx_strand_id
1 'polypeptide(L)'
;MKQKLEQAILQQDIPEIASCLTRYEACNPTDFDLFSYKISLALLKEDFQAAYDLAKTAITLNPFDVEANYNFMVCARSLGKYAVAYQSFLMIQFVQMRYQITVIDDETLAVWEQEFQILAAEDTDLENEFSRIEQNHRYAILDPFKNYQESLCGKILTCYNGQQYYIGLADNWYESYFNFSFIKDPIHAKCELFPIADISTKYDIPADLGKVLVPICLNYDLTQKNSNYITDAAKDPTKFYRESAREKYCYLPVENGTALRTAYPTVFGTPIPLTHPDTNGRKKLVLSIFIDSFNYYLVKDLGLETLMPETFRYFSKGIICNNYYSGSEWTLPSIATYWTGKHSSHHMNLMEDYRFDFMKDSKVLAEYFHDAGYVTAKIGGNDAVTPWQGYIRGIDRFTYQYSSQAYRTKEVISDVIQQIETFKDACQYIWFDFLDLHDIAGGFMCSLPVQSRLPLAARHIDNDITTTVKQSFSPNRREIYIQQLHELDFYLSILYQYLEHNYKDEEIIVSLFSDHGTAFMVEDGKPFLSEQRVNVPFMLRCSNLSPRVSDELIETADYTAILCKLAGIPYHFEGTDANLPLTFGGKRERDYTFSQNIFPGDPYRAALHGKDFHFYMDSTVPVSPNLRIDLTNRKCLLTDANGQPVQNEALMKKYETIIKKEIAHLLIYPFK
;
A
#
# COMPACT_ATOMS: atom_id res chain seq x y z
N MET A 1 12.83 31.37 -22.95
CA MET A 1 11.36 31.56 -22.88
C MET A 1 10.87 31.51 -21.45
N LYS A 2 11.29 30.55 -20.67
CA LYS A 2 10.96 30.36 -19.24
C LYS A 2 11.36 31.61 -18.41
N GLN A 3 12.61 32.08 -18.52
CA GLN A 3 13.06 33.30 -17.84
C GLN A 3 12.23 34.56 -18.20
N LYS A 4 11.82 34.66 -19.48
CA LYS A 4 10.98 35.81 -19.90
C LYS A 4 9.58 35.74 -19.29
N LEU A 5 9.02 34.53 -19.15
CA LEU A 5 7.74 34.30 -18.47
C LEU A 5 7.84 34.63 -16.97
N GLU A 6 8.88 34.17 -16.31
CA GLU A 6 9.15 34.48 -14.89
C GLU A 6 9.31 35.98 -14.66
N GLN A 7 10.04 36.68 -15.54
CA GLN A 7 10.19 38.14 -15.47
C GLN A 7 8.85 38.86 -15.65
N ALA A 8 8.01 38.41 -16.60
CA ALA A 8 6.69 38.99 -16.81
C ALA A 8 5.77 38.79 -15.59
N ILE A 9 5.87 37.62 -14.92
CA ILE A 9 5.13 37.35 -13.68
C ILE A 9 5.58 38.31 -12.56
N LEU A 10 6.88 38.48 -12.38
CA LEU A 10 7.43 39.44 -11.39
C LEU A 10 6.98 40.88 -11.65
N GLN A 11 6.80 41.25 -12.93
CA GLN A 11 6.31 42.57 -13.35
C GLN A 11 4.78 42.68 -13.35
N GLN A 12 4.06 41.60 -13.09
CA GLN A 12 2.59 41.51 -13.14
C GLN A 12 1.98 41.93 -14.52
N ASP A 13 2.74 41.72 -15.59
CA ASP A 13 2.31 42.03 -16.96
C ASP A 13 1.39 40.92 -17.53
N ILE A 14 0.09 41.00 -17.23
CA ILE A 14 -0.91 40.00 -17.62
C ILE A 14 -0.89 39.69 -19.12
N PRO A 15 -0.86 40.67 -20.06
CA PRO A 15 -0.79 40.41 -21.51
C PRO A 15 0.47 39.63 -21.90
N GLU A 16 1.66 40.02 -21.37
CA GLU A 16 2.93 39.35 -21.68
C GLU A 16 2.98 37.97 -21.07
N ILE A 17 2.50 37.77 -19.82
CA ILE A 17 2.38 36.45 -19.21
C ILE A 17 1.54 35.52 -20.09
N ALA A 18 0.35 35.93 -20.51
CA ALA A 18 -0.54 35.12 -21.34
C ALA A 18 0.09 34.74 -22.69
N SER A 19 0.78 35.70 -23.34
CA SER A 19 1.49 35.47 -24.60
C SER A 19 2.65 34.49 -24.45
N CYS A 20 3.51 34.70 -23.44
CA CYS A 20 4.64 33.85 -23.16
C CYS A 20 4.21 32.43 -22.73
N LEU A 21 3.17 32.34 -21.90
CA LEU A 21 2.64 31.07 -21.39
C LEU A 21 2.10 30.19 -22.54
N THR A 22 1.30 30.77 -23.44
CA THR A 22 0.78 30.05 -24.61
C THR A 22 1.90 29.47 -25.48
N ARG A 23 2.95 30.24 -25.69
CA ARG A 23 4.12 29.80 -26.48
C ARG A 23 4.93 28.73 -25.74
N TYR A 24 5.09 28.90 -24.43
CA TYR A 24 5.85 27.98 -23.60
C TYR A 24 5.15 26.61 -23.51
N GLU A 25 3.85 26.62 -23.24
CA GLU A 25 3.02 25.42 -23.18
C GLU A 25 3.00 24.66 -24.52
N ALA A 26 2.93 25.35 -25.64
CA ALA A 26 2.99 24.70 -26.95
C ALA A 26 4.31 23.93 -27.20
N CYS A 27 5.42 24.40 -26.59
CA CYS A 27 6.74 23.76 -26.71
C CYS A 27 7.00 22.70 -25.62
N ASN A 28 6.42 22.88 -24.42
CA ASN A 28 6.68 22.06 -23.24
C ASN A 28 5.36 21.74 -22.50
N PRO A 29 4.43 21.03 -23.14
CA PRO A 29 3.06 20.84 -22.62
C PRO A 29 3.00 20.03 -21.31
N THR A 30 4.04 19.33 -20.96
CA THR A 30 4.13 18.45 -19.80
C THR A 30 5.04 19.01 -18.69
N ASP A 31 5.58 20.22 -18.85
CA ASP A 31 6.38 20.84 -17.79
C ASP A 31 5.50 21.15 -16.59
N PHE A 32 5.86 20.58 -15.43
CA PHE A 32 5.12 20.77 -14.19
C PHE A 32 5.07 22.23 -13.73
N ASP A 33 6.08 23.04 -14.02
CA ASP A 33 6.11 24.46 -13.67
C ASP A 33 5.03 25.29 -14.39
N LEU A 34 4.40 24.72 -15.44
CA LEU A 34 3.21 25.32 -16.06
C LEU A 34 2.08 25.56 -15.07
N PHE A 35 1.95 24.70 -14.05
CA PHE A 35 0.93 24.91 -13.01
C PHE A 35 1.17 26.20 -12.25
N SER A 36 2.38 26.45 -11.76
CA SER A 36 2.73 27.68 -11.06
C SER A 36 2.49 28.92 -11.92
N TYR A 37 2.86 28.88 -13.19
CA TYR A 37 2.65 30.01 -14.12
C TYR A 37 1.17 30.27 -14.42
N LYS A 38 0.36 29.21 -14.61
CA LYS A 38 -1.07 29.33 -14.82
C LYS A 38 -1.79 29.83 -13.57
N ILE A 39 -1.38 29.34 -12.40
CA ILE A 39 -1.92 29.78 -11.11
C ILE A 39 -1.62 31.26 -10.91
N SER A 40 -0.37 31.71 -11.13
CA SER A 40 0.01 33.12 -11.04
C SER A 40 -0.83 34.01 -11.96
N LEU A 41 -1.06 33.57 -13.21
CA LEU A 41 -1.90 34.30 -14.15
C LEU A 41 -3.36 34.38 -13.69
N ALA A 42 -3.92 33.28 -13.14
CA ALA A 42 -5.28 33.24 -12.63
C ALA A 42 -5.44 34.16 -11.40
N LEU A 43 -4.47 34.13 -10.46
CA LEU A 43 -4.47 35.02 -9.28
C LEU A 43 -4.38 36.50 -9.67
N LEU A 44 -3.55 36.86 -10.65
CA LEU A 44 -3.46 38.22 -11.17
C LEU A 44 -4.76 38.69 -11.88
N LYS A 45 -5.56 37.76 -12.35
CA LYS A 45 -6.89 38.01 -12.90
C LYS A 45 -8.02 37.95 -11.87
N GLU A 46 -7.68 37.73 -10.61
CA GLU A 46 -8.62 37.53 -9.49
C GLU A 46 -9.57 36.32 -9.70
N ASP A 47 -9.17 35.34 -10.53
CA ASP A 47 -9.91 34.10 -10.73
C ASP A 47 -9.40 33.04 -9.74
N PHE A 48 -9.80 33.22 -8.47
CA PHE A 48 -9.36 32.37 -7.36
C PHE A 48 -9.82 30.91 -7.50
N GLN A 49 -10.99 30.67 -8.14
CA GLN A 49 -11.47 29.29 -8.32
C GLN A 49 -10.62 28.54 -9.35
N ALA A 50 -10.32 29.16 -10.51
CA ALA A 50 -9.44 28.56 -11.50
C ALA A 50 -8.02 28.32 -10.93
N ALA A 51 -7.49 29.25 -10.16
CA ALA A 51 -6.21 29.09 -9.48
C ALA A 51 -6.22 27.91 -8.52
N TYR A 52 -7.29 27.76 -7.73
CA TYR A 52 -7.45 26.64 -6.78
C TYR A 52 -7.53 25.29 -7.50
N ASP A 53 -8.30 25.17 -8.58
CA ASP A 53 -8.44 23.92 -9.32
C ASP A 53 -7.13 23.48 -9.99
N LEU A 54 -6.35 24.43 -10.50
CA LEU A 54 -5.01 24.19 -11.03
C LEU A 54 -4.04 23.72 -9.92
N ALA A 55 -4.05 24.42 -8.78
CA ALA A 55 -3.20 24.08 -7.66
C ALA A 55 -3.55 22.71 -7.05
N LYS A 56 -4.85 22.38 -6.95
CA LYS A 56 -5.33 21.06 -6.56
C LYS A 56 -4.80 19.97 -7.49
N THR A 57 -4.83 20.21 -8.80
CA THR A 57 -4.28 19.28 -9.78
C THR A 57 -2.77 19.09 -9.58
N ALA A 58 -2.03 20.16 -9.34
CA ALA A 58 -0.59 20.11 -9.12
C ALA A 58 -0.22 19.24 -7.88
N ILE A 59 -0.87 19.45 -6.73
CA ILE A 59 -0.61 18.63 -5.53
C ILE A 59 -1.11 17.18 -5.66
N THR A 60 -2.07 16.90 -6.53
CA THR A 60 -2.47 15.53 -6.85
C THR A 60 -1.39 14.81 -7.66
N LEU A 61 -0.74 15.51 -8.58
CA LEU A 61 0.36 14.96 -9.39
C LEU A 61 1.67 14.83 -8.61
N ASN A 62 1.98 15.78 -7.75
CA ASN A 62 3.15 15.73 -6.88
C ASN A 62 2.83 16.32 -5.49
N PRO A 63 2.40 15.50 -4.53
CA PRO A 63 2.01 15.95 -3.19
C PRO A 63 3.18 16.44 -2.33
N PHE A 64 4.41 16.16 -2.72
CA PHE A 64 5.62 16.58 -1.99
C PHE A 64 6.28 17.82 -2.57
N ASP A 65 5.76 18.39 -3.65
CA ASP A 65 6.30 19.64 -4.19
C ASP A 65 5.92 20.82 -3.30
N VAL A 66 6.95 21.49 -2.72
CA VAL A 66 6.75 22.59 -1.77
C VAL A 66 6.06 23.79 -2.42
N GLU A 67 6.43 24.14 -3.66
CA GLU A 67 5.82 25.25 -4.39
C GLU A 67 4.36 24.96 -4.74
N ALA A 68 4.04 23.73 -5.16
CA ALA A 68 2.66 23.34 -5.43
C ALA A 68 1.79 23.41 -4.18
N ASN A 69 2.30 22.93 -3.02
CA ASN A 69 1.61 23.04 -1.74
C ASN A 69 1.43 24.51 -1.31
N TYR A 70 2.45 25.33 -1.51
CA TYR A 70 2.34 26.79 -1.25
C TYR A 70 1.23 27.42 -2.08
N ASN A 71 1.25 27.21 -3.39
CA ASN A 71 0.22 27.73 -4.29
C ASN A 71 -1.17 27.25 -3.90
N PHE A 72 -1.32 25.98 -3.56
CA PHE A 72 -2.61 25.43 -3.13
C PHE A 72 -3.09 26.04 -1.81
N MET A 73 -2.19 26.20 -0.83
CA MET A 73 -2.50 26.84 0.44
C MET A 73 -3.01 28.28 0.23
N VAL A 74 -2.32 29.06 -0.59
CA VAL A 74 -2.72 30.45 -0.90
C VAL A 74 -4.10 30.50 -1.56
N CYS A 75 -4.32 29.68 -2.60
CA CYS A 75 -5.59 29.63 -3.30
C CYS A 75 -6.74 29.14 -2.41
N ALA A 76 -6.50 28.13 -1.56
CA ALA A 76 -7.50 27.60 -0.64
C ALA A 76 -7.89 28.66 0.41
N ARG A 77 -6.93 29.40 0.97
CA ARG A 77 -7.18 30.53 1.91
C ARG A 77 -8.03 31.61 1.26
N SER A 78 -7.73 32.00 0.02
CA SER A 78 -8.49 33.00 -0.72
C SER A 78 -9.97 32.62 -0.92
N LEU A 79 -10.29 31.30 -0.87
CA LEU A 79 -11.64 30.77 -0.95
C LEU A 79 -12.25 30.39 0.41
N GLY A 80 -11.59 30.72 1.52
CA GLY A 80 -12.05 30.37 2.87
C GLY A 80 -11.95 28.86 3.21
N LYS A 81 -11.21 28.06 2.44
CA LYS A 81 -11.03 26.63 2.64
C LYS A 81 -9.84 26.36 3.57
N TYR A 82 -9.95 26.79 4.82
CA TYR A 82 -8.81 26.85 5.74
C TYR A 82 -8.28 25.46 6.12
N ALA A 83 -9.11 24.45 6.23
CA ALA A 83 -8.69 23.08 6.58
C ALA A 83 -7.70 22.48 5.57
N VAL A 84 -8.02 22.56 4.28
CA VAL A 84 -7.12 22.06 3.23
C VAL A 84 -5.88 22.92 3.07
N ALA A 85 -5.98 24.22 3.36
CA ALA A 85 -4.81 25.12 3.42
C ALA A 85 -3.87 24.71 4.55
N TYR A 86 -4.39 24.39 5.73
CA TYR A 86 -3.62 23.91 6.87
C TYR A 86 -2.90 22.59 6.58
N GLN A 87 -3.57 21.66 5.91
CA GLN A 87 -2.94 20.40 5.50
C GLN A 87 -1.72 20.62 4.58
N SER A 88 -1.80 21.56 3.63
CA SER A 88 -0.67 21.91 2.77
C SER A 88 0.46 22.62 3.54
N PHE A 89 0.12 23.45 4.51
CA PHE A 89 1.10 24.06 5.40
C PHE A 89 1.91 22.99 6.16
N LEU A 90 1.25 22.01 6.75
CA LEU A 90 1.92 20.90 7.43
C LEU A 90 2.82 20.08 6.49
N MET A 91 2.40 19.89 5.23
CA MET A 91 3.22 19.20 4.23
C MET A 91 4.48 20.01 3.87
N ILE A 92 4.38 21.33 3.73
CA ILE A 92 5.54 22.20 3.50
C ILE A 92 6.54 22.05 4.66
N GLN A 93 6.07 22.17 5.90
CA GLN A 93 6.90 21.99 7.10
C GLN A 93 7.57 20.61 7.12
N PHE A 94 6.82 19.55 6.84
CA PHE A 94 7.36 18.20 6.81
C PHE A 94 8.51 18.05 5.81
N VAL A 95 8.30 18.45 4.54
CA VAL A 95 9.31 18.29 3.48
C VAL A 95 10.56 19.09 3.80
N GLN A 96 10.42 20.35 4.24
CA GLN A 96 11.55 21.19 4.58
C GLN A 96 12.36 20.65 5.77
N MET A 97 11.67 20.22 6.83
CA MET A 97 12.31 19.66 8.02
C MET A 97 13.00 18.32 7.71
N ARG A 98 12.30 17.42 7.00
CA ARG A 98 12.80 16.06 6.70
C ARG A 98 14.09 16.08 5.86
N TYR A 99 14.15 16.97 4.88
CA TYR A 99 15.27 17.06 3.95
C TYR A 99 16.23 18.22 4.23
N GLN A 100 16.00 18.98 5.30
CA GLN A 100 16.83 20.12 5.70
C GLN A 100 17.01 21.14 4.54
N ILE A 101 15.92 21.41 3.82
CA ILE A 101 15.88 22.41 2.75
C ILE A 101 15.08 23.62 3.19
N THR A 102 15.44 24.79 2.67
CA THR A 102 14.72 26.06 2.90
C THR A 102 14.22 26.56 1.55
N VAL A 103 12.95 26.26 1.22
CA VAL A 103 12.25 26.84 0.08
C VAL A 103 11.44 28.05 0.52
N ILE A 104 10.79 27.94 1.69
CA ILE A 104 10.09 29.02 2.40
C ILE A 104 10.88 29.29 3.67
N ASP A 105 11.16 30.55 3.95
CA ASP A 105 11.92 30.96 5.14
C ASP A 105 11.12 30.77 6.43
N ASP A 106 11.84 30.58 7.55
CA ASP A 106 11.22 30.27 8.84
C ASP A 106 10.34 31.42 9.37
N GLU A 107 10.64 32.66 9.02
CA GLU A 107 9.84 33.83 9.41
C GLU A 107 8.46 33.80 8.75
N THR A 108 8.42 33.49 7.45
CA THR A 108 7.18 33.30 6.70
C THR A 108 6.37 32.13 7.24
N LEU A 109 7.00 30.99 7.55
CA LEU A 109 6.32 29.85 8.16
C LEU A 109 5.71 30.19 9.52
N ALA A 110 6.45 30.93 10.36
CA ALA A 110 5.95 31.34 11.67
C ALA A 110 4.75 32.30 11.58
N VAL A 111 4.74 33.20 10.59
CA VAL A 111 3.58 34.07 10.34
C VAL A 111 2.34 33.27 9.97
N TRP A 112 2.48 32.27 9.08
CA TRP A 112 1.33 31.42 8.69
C TRP A 112 0.84 30.56 9.84
N GLU A 113 1.74 30.02 10.64
CA GLU A 113 1.37 29.25 11.83
C GLU A 113 0.52 30.09 12.79
N GLN A 114 0.96 31.33 13.05
CA GLN A 114 0.22 32.28 13.89
C GLN A 114 -1.15 32.62 13.29
N GLU A 115 -1.26 32.80 11.98
CA GLU A 115 -2.54 33.06 11.32
C GLU A 115 -3.51 31.88 11.45
N PHE A 116 -3.04 30.62 11.29
CA PHE A 116 -3.87 29.45 11.51
C PHE A 116 -4.30 29.30 12.98
N GLN A 117 -3.44 29.63 13.95
CA GLN A 117 -3.79 29.65 15.37
C GLN A 117 -4.88 30.69 15.68
N ILE A 118 -4.82 31.88 15.07
CA ILE A 118 -5.87 32.91 15.24
C ILE A 118 -7.19 32.40 14.67
N LEU A 119 -7.21 31.84 13.48
CA LEU A 119 -8.41 31.26 12.86
C LEU A 119 -9.04 30.17 13.71
N ALA A 120 -8.24 29.27 14.28
CA ALA A 120 -8.70 28.23 15.19
C ALA A 120 -9.30 28.82 16.48
N ALA A 121 -8.71 29.89 17.04
CA ALA A 121 -9.22 30.54 18.24
C ALA A 121 -10.56 31.27 18.04
N GLU A 122 -10.88 31.64 16.82
CA GLU A 122 -12.12 32.34 16.46
C GLU A 122 -13.27 31.39 16.08
N ASP A 123 -12.96 30.14 15.70
CA ASP A 123 -13.96 29.16 15.21
C ASP A 123 -13.65 27.77 15.79
N THR A 124 -14.49 27.31 16.72
CA THR A 124 -14.35 26.00 17.40
C THR A 124 -14.47 24.80 16.44
N ASP A 125 -15.27 24.90 15.39
CA ASP A 125 -15.39 23.81 14.40
C ASP A 125 -14.08 23.69 13.60
N LEU A 126 -13.48 24.83 13.24
CA LEU A 126 -12.20 24.89 12.56
C LEU A 126 -11.06 24.42 13.48
N GLU A 127 -11.07 24.77 14.76
CA GLU A 127 -10.12 24.26 15.77
C GLU A 127 -10.14 22.72 15.84
N ASN A 128 -11.35 22.14 15.91
CA ASN A 128 -11.53 20.69 15.93
C ASN A 128 -11.01 20.04 14.62
N GLU A 129 -11.26 20.67 13.49
CA GLU A 129 -10.81 20.18 12.19
C GLU A 129 -9.27 20.26 12.05
N PHE A 130 -8.66 21.36 12.46
CA PHE A 130 -7.18 21.49 12.49
C PHE A 130 -6.55 20.49 13.45
N SER A 131 -7.10 20.30 14.64
CA SER A 131 -6.61 19.29 15.60
C SER A 131 -6.66 17.89 15.01
N ARG A 132 -7.71 17.55 14.28
CA ARG A 132 -7.84 16.25 13.60
C ARG A 132 -6.80 16.10 12.47
N ILE A 133 -6.59 17.15 11.66
CA ILE A 133 -5.60 17.14 10.58
C ILE A 133 -4.19 17.01 11.15
N GLU A 134 -3.87 17.76 12.19
CA GLU A 134 -2.58 17.71 12.87
C GLU A 134 -2.31 16.33 13.49
N GLN A 135 -3.30 15.74 14.15
CA GLN A 135 -3.21 14.40 14.71
C GLN A 135 -2.94 13.35 13.62
N ASN A 136 -3.67 13.41 12.51
CA ASN A 136 -3.45 12.51 11.37
C ASN A 136 -2.07 12.71 10.76
N HIS A 137 -1.62 13.94 10.61
CA HIS A 137 -0.29 14.28 10.12
C HIS A 137 0.81 13.76 11.06
N ARG A 138 0.64 13.96 12.37
CA ARG A 138 1.56 13.43 13.39
C ARG A 138 1.66 11.91 13.32
N TYR A 139 0.54 11.20 13.18
CA TYR A 139 0.56 9.74 13.02
C TYR A 139 1.21 9.30 11.71
N ALA A 140 1.01 10.06 10.63
CA ALA A 140 1.66 9.79 9.36
C ALA A 140 3.20 9.86 9.45
N ILE A 141 3.73 10.80 10.24
CA ILE A 141 5.19 10.98 10.42
C ILE A 141 5.76 9.95 11.41
N LEU A 142 5.09 9.77 12.55
CA LEU A 142 5.65 9.02 13.68
C LEU A 142 5.54 7.50 13.52
N ASP A 143 4.84 7.01 12.49
CA ASP A 143 4.47 5.61 12.39
C ASP A 143 3.91 5.05 13.71
N PRO A 144 2.60 5.12 13.94
CA PRO A 144 2.02 4.74 15.22
C PRO A 144 2.26 3.28 15.59
N PHE A 145 2.59 2.41 14.63
CA PHE A 145 2.98 1.02 14.90
C PHE A 145 4.43 0.87 15.34
N LYS A 146 5.29 1.87 15.07
CA LYS A 146 6.70 1.91 15.52
C LYS A 146 6.91 2.80 16.74
N ASN A 147 5.89 3.50 17.22
CA ASN A 147 6.04 4.37 18.39
C ASN A 147 5.90 3.60 19.70
N TYR A 148 7.03 3.23 20.27
CA TYR A 148 7.17 2.43 21.49
C TYR A 148 6.57 3.07 22.75
N GLN A 149 6.19 4.32 22.74
CA GLN A 149 5.75 5.03 23.93
C GLN A 149 4.23 5.03 24.13
N GLU A 150 3.44 4.72 23.10
CA GLU A 150 1.99 4.78 23.16
C GLU A 150 1.35 3.51 22.61
N SER A 151 0.38 2.92 23.36
CA SER A 151 -0.47 1.85 22.86
C SER A 151 -1.31 2.32 21.68
N LEU A 152 -1.38 1.52 20.62
CA LEU A 152 -2.31 1.73 19.51
C LEU A 152 -3.71 1.31 19.86
N CYS A 153 -3.86 0.32 20.74
CA CYS A 153 -5.16 -0.17 21.16
C CYS A 153 -5.93 0.94 21.88
N GLY A 154 -7.19 1.07 21.55
CA GLY A 154 -8.04 2.12 22.07
C GLY A 154 -8.10 3.39 21.20
N LYS A 155 -7.33 3.46 20.11
CA LYS A 155 -7.32 4.61 19.19
C LYS A 155 -8.26 4.41 18.01
N ILE A 156 -8.65 5.53 17.41
CA ILE A 156 -9.49 5.58 16.21
C ILE A 156 -8.62 6.05 15.04
N LEU A 157 -8.60 5.25 13.98
CA LEU A 157 -8.06 5.64 12.70
C LEU A 157 -9.18 6.21 11.82
N THR A 158 -9.02 7.43 11.34
CA THR A 158 -9.95 8.04 10.39
C THR A 158 -9.33 8.03 9.00
N CYS A 159 -9.99 7.36 8.06
CA CYS A 159 -9.60 7.34 6.66
C CYS A 159 -9.96 8.67 5.97
N TYR A 160 -9.38 8.90 4.78
CA TYR A 160 -9.60 10.11 4.00
C TYR A 160 -11.09 10.34 3.63
N ASN A 161 -11.84 9.27 3.38
CA ASN A 161 -13.28 9.32 3.08
C ASN A 161 -14.17 9.52 4.32
N GLY A 162 -13.57 9.69 5.50
CA GLY A 162 -14.28 9.87 6.77
C GLY A 162 -14.64 8.56 7.48
N GLN A 163 -14.42 7.39 6.87
CA GLN A 163 -14.63 6.10 7.55
C GLN A 163 -13.70 5.97 8.73
N GLN A 164 -14.23 5.61 9.89
CA GLN A 164 -13.49 5.41 11.12
C GLN A 164 -13.33 3.93 11.45
N TYR A 165 -12.16 3.57 11.92
CA TYR A 165 -11.82 2.24 12.40
C TYR A 165 -11.34 2.31 13.85
N TYR A 166 -11.78 1.38 14.68
CA TYR A 166 -11.26 1.25 16.02
C TYR A 166 -10.16 0.19 16.05
N ILE A 167 -9.09 0.48 16.78
CA ILE A 167 -7.95 -0.42 16.96
C ILE A 167 -8.08 -1.12 18.29
N GLY A 168 -8.35 -2.41 18.28
CA GLY A 168 -8.44 -3.23 19.48
C GLY A 168 -7.48 -4.41 19.43
N LEU A 169 -7.27 -5.05 20.58
CA LEU A 169 -6.51 -6.31 20.68
C LEU A 169 -7.29 -7.44 19.99
N ALA A 170 -6.58 -8.28 19.27
CA ALA A 170 -7.16 -9.47 18.64
C ALA A 170 -7.67 -10.46 19.71
N ASP A 171 -8.77 -11.15 19.42
CA ASP A 171 -9.39 -12.11 20.35
C ASP A 171 -8.43 -13.28 20.71
N ASN A 172 -7.69 -13.77 19.73
CA ASN A 172 -6.74 -14.87 19.91
C ASN A 172 -5.38 -14.42 20.48
N TRP A 173 -5.25 -13.17 20.88
CA TRP A 173 -4.05 -12.69 21.57
C TRP A 173 -4.11 -13.03 23.05
N TYR A 174 -3.34 -14.03 23.46
CA TYR A 174 -3.19 -14.44 24.85
C TYR A 174 -1.95 -13.81 25.50
N GLU A 175 -1.91 -12.51 25.59
CA GLU A 175 -0.97 -11.95 26.56
C GLU A 175 -1.57 -12.12 27.94
N SER A 176 -0.86 -12.93 28.69
CA SER A 176 -1.22 -13.43 30.01
C SER A 176 -2.01 -12.45 30.86
N TYR A 177 -3.04 -12.94 31.46
CA TYR A 177 -3.85 -12.37 32.53
C TYR A 177 -3.07 -11.68 33.66
N PHE A 178 -1.75 -11.65 33.64
CA PHE A 178 -0.96 -11.44 34.85
C PHE A 178 -0.33 -10.08 35.01
N ASN A 179 -0.23 -9.21 33.98
CA ASN A 179 0.25 -7.85 34.24
C ASN A 179 0.17 -6.93 33.02
N PHE A 180 -0.91 -6.21 32.86
CA PHE A 180 -0.99 -5.05 31.97
C PHE A 180 0.06 -3.95 32.26
N SER A 181 0.68 -3.96 33.44
CA SER A 181 1.74 -3.03 33.80
C SER A 181 3.11 -3.36 33.16
N PHE A 182 3.28 -4.54 32.57
CA PHE A 182 4.51 -4.95 31.90
C PHE A 182 4.51 -4.82 30.37
N ILE A 183 3.34 -4.59 29.74
CA ILE A 183 3.32 -4.25 28.32
C ILE A 183 3.78 -2.79 28.17
N LYS A 184 5.07 -2.58 28.36
CA LYS A 184 5.72 -1.32 28.00
C LYS A 184 5.95 -1.24 26.49
N ASP A 185 5.65 -2.32 25.76
CA ASP A 185 5.94 -2.44 24.34
C ASP A 185 4.67 -2.85 23.57
N PRO A 186 3.81 -1.88 23.23
CA PRO A 186 2.55 -2.13 22.52
C PRO A 186 2.74 -2.59 21.07
N ILE A 187 3.96 -2.58 20.55
CA ILE A 187 4.29 -2.89 19.17
C ILE A 187 4.07 -4.35 18.82
N HIS A 188 4.29 -5.24 19.77
CA HIS A 188 4.16 -6.67 19.52
C HIS A 188 2.74 -7.20 19.75
N ALA A 189 1.80 -6.34 20.14
CA ALA A 189 0.42 -6.73 20.31
C ALA A 189 -0.23 -7.02 18.94
N LYS A 190 -0.91 -8.15 18.84
CA LYS A 190 -1.75 -8.46 17.69
C LYS A 190 -3.04 -7.64 17.78
N CYS A 191 -3.22 -6.74 16.83
CA CYS A 191 -4.37 -5.85 16.77
C CYS A 191 -5.35 -6.28 15.69
N GLU A 192 -6.62 -5.94 15.90
CA GLU A 192 -7.66 -5.99 14.89
C GLU A 192 -8.30 -4.62 14.73
N LEU A 193 -8.60 -4.27 13.48
CA LEU A 193 -9.26 -3.02 13.13
C LEU A 193 -10.57 -3.35 12.42
N PHE A 194 -11.66 -2.77 12.92
CA PHE A 194 -12.99 -2.85 12.30
C PHE A 194 -13.55 -1.46 12.05
N PRO A 195 -14.31 -1.28 10.96
CA PRO A 195 -15.08 -0.06 10.77
C PRO A 195 -16.04 0.16 11.95
N ILE A 196 -16.07 1.39 12.49
CA ILE A 196 -16.97 1.74 13.59
C ILE A 196 -18.38 1.95 13.03
N ALA A 197 -19.36 1.24 13.61
CA ALA A 197 -20.77 1.50 13.37
C ALA A 197 -21.32 2.52 14.38
N ASP A 198 -20.99 2.35 15.68
CA ASP A 198 -21.44 3.25 16.74
C ASP A 198 -20.54 3.15 17.99
N ILE A 199 -20.53 4.19 18.80
CA ILE A 199 -19.91 4.22 20.14
C ILE A 199 -20.97 4.67 21.12
N SER A 200 -21.66 3.73 21.75
CA SER A 200 -22.81 4.03 22.61
C SER A 200 -23.06 2.92 23.62
N THR A 201 -24.14 3.07 24.41
CA THR A 201 -24.63 2.02 25.30
C THR A 201 -25.73 1.18 24.68
N LYS A 202 -26.15 1.49 23.45
CA LYS A 202 -27.19 0.76 22.72
C LYS A 202 -26.91 0.79 21.22
N TYR A 203 -26.94 -0.37 20.59
CA TYR A 203 -26.82 -0.52 19.15
C TYR A 203 -27.92 -1.43 18.60
N ASP A 204 -28.71 -0.93 17.66
CA ASP A 204 -29.77 -1.67 16.97
C ASP A 204 -29.23 -2.22 15.64
N ILE A 205 -29.20 -3.55 15.51
CA ILE A 205 -28.72 -4.22 14.30
C ILE A 205 -29.71 -3.99 13.16
N PRO A 206 -29.26 -3.53 11.97
CA PRO A 206 -30.13 -3.36 10.81
C PRO A 206 -30.91 -4.65 10.45
N ALA A 207 -32.17 -4.49 10.07
CA ALA A 207 -33.10 -5.61 9.88
C ALA A 207 -32.90 -6.38 8.57
N ASP A 208 -32.11 -5.88 7.65
CA ASP A 208 -31.90 -6.41 6.29
C ASP A 208 -30.64 -7.25 6.13
N LEU A 209 -29.82 -7.37 7.18
CA LEU A 209 -28.51 -8.04 7.11
C LEU A 209 -28.53 -9.57 7.32
N GLY A 210 -29.66 -10.13 7.78
CA GLY A 210 -29.73 -11.54 8.16
C GLY A 210 -28.94 -11.86 9.43
N LYS A 211 -28.27 -13.00 9.47
CA LYS A 211 -27.36 -13.38 10.56
C LYS A 211 -26.01 -12.68 10.38
N VAL A 212 -25.58 -11.97 11.39
CA VAL A 212 -24.34 -11.16 11.36
C VAL A 212 -23.43 -11.46 12.54
N LEU A 213 -22.15 -11.21 12.34
CA LEU A 213 -21.15 -11.11 13.39
C LEU A 213 -20.93 -9.63 13.72
N VAL A 214 -21.13 -9.24 14.95
CA VAL A 214 -20.85 -7.88 15.43
C VAL A 214 -19.53 -7.89 16.20
N PRO A 215 -18.48 -7.22 15.70
CA PRO A 215 -17.27 -6.99 16.47
C PRO A 215 -17.55 -5.96 17.55
N ILE A 216 -17.16 -6.26 18.78
CA ILE A 216 -17.42 -5.39 19.93
C ILE A 216 -16.14 -5.23 20.72
N CYS A 217 -15.82 -3.98 21.06
CA CYS A 217 -14.71 -3.66 21.95
C CYS A 217 -15.25 -2.93 23.19
N LEU A 218 -15.21 -3.62 24.31
CA LEU A 218 -15.69 -3.08 25.58
C LEU A 218 -14.62 -2.18 26.18
N ASN A 219 -14.96 -0.92 26.42
CA ASN A 219 -14.11 -0.02 27.18
C ASN A 219 -14.29 -0.31 28.68
N TYR A 220 -13.30 -0.94 29.29
CA TYR A 220 -13.36 -1.42 30.66
C TYR A 220 -12.53 -0.51 31.57
N ASP A 221 -13.19 0.05 32.58
CA ASP A 221 -12.50 0.75 33.68
C ASP A 221 -12.13 -0.25 34.77
N LEU A 222 -10.85 -0.54 34.95
CA LEU A 222 -10.34 -1.43 35.99
C LEU A 222 -10.68 -0.97 37.44
N THR A 223 -11.08 0.30 37.63
CA THR A 223 -11.48 0.83 38.92
C THR A 223 -12.90 0.44 39.31
N GLN A 224 -13.71 -0.02 38.35
CA GLN A 224 -15.10 -0.38 38.57
C GLN A 224 -15.25 -1.92 38.66
N LYS A 225 -15.78 -2.39 39.76
CA LYS A 225 -16.03 -3.82 40.01
C LYS A 225 -17.16 -4.45 39.20
N ASN A 226 -17.85 -3.69 38.35
CA ASN A 226 -18.96 -4.15 37.51
C ASN A 226 -18.53 -4.30 36.07
N SER A 227 -18.60 -5.52 35.57
CA SER A 227 -18.33 -5.84 34.15
C SER A 227 -19.37 -5.17 33.26
N ASN A 228 -18.94 -4.73 32.07
CA ASN A 228 -19.84 -4.36 31.00
C ASN A 228 -20.65 -5.59 30.55
N TYR A 229 -21.92 -5.43 30.22
CA TYR A 229 -22.75 -6.52 29.71
C TYR A 229 -23.25 -6.18 28.31
N ILE A 230 -23.48 -7.21 27.53
CA ILE A 230 -24.24 -7.13 26.30
C ILE A 230 -25.50 -7.94 26.50
N THR A 231 -26.66 -7.34 26.28
CA THR A 231 -27.94 -8.00 26.37
C THR A 231 -28.70 -7.87 25.07
N ASP A 232 -29.34 -8.94 24.64
CA ASP A 232 -30.40 -8.84 23.64
C ASP A 232 -31.62 -8.22 24.29
N ALA A 233 -32.07 -7.06 23.81
CA ALA A 233 -33.19 -6.33 24.40
C ALA A 233 -34.54 -7.10 24.33
N ALA A 234 -34.62 -8.15 23.51
CA ALA A 234 -35.81 -8.98 23.32
C ALA A 234 -35.87 -10.17 24.29
N LYS A 235 -34.80 -10.45 25.00
CA LYS A 235 -34.70 -11.56 25.97
C LYS A 235 -34.35 -11.05 27.32
N ASP A 236 -34.81 -11.76 28.37
CA ASP A 236 -34.43 -11.53 29.75
C ASP A 236 -32.93 -11.27 29.87
N PRO A 237 -32.45 -10.27 30.65
CA PRO A 237 -31.05 -9.83 30.64
C PRO A 237 -30.11 -10.93 31.12
N THR A 238 -29.82 -11.86 30.24
CA THR A 238 -28.78 -12.86 30.43
C THR A 238 -27.46 -12.27 30.03
N LYS A 239 -26.53 -12.29 30.97
CA LYS A 239 -25.15 -11.81 30.79
C LYS A 239 -24.47 -12.64 29.66
N PHE A 240 -24.20 -12.03 28.53
CA PHE A 240 -23.62 -12.75 27.42
C PHE A 240 -22.09 -12.84 27.45
N TYR A 241 -21.38 -11.94 28.11
CA TYR A 241 -19.93 -12.04 28.16
C TYR A 241 -19.38 -11.52 29.48
N ARG A 242 -18.55 -12.29 30.14
CA ARG A 242 -17.96 -11.96 31.42
C ARG A 242 -16.51 -11.53 31.34
N GLU A 243 -15.83 -11.76 30.24
CA GLU A 243 -14.38 -11.58 30.15
C GLU A 243 -14.00 -10.89 28.87
N SER A 244 -14.07 -9.57 28.86
CA SER A 244 -13.27 -8.82 27.91
C SER A 244 -12.10 -8.18 28.66
N ALA A 245 -10.89 -8.48 28.22
CA ALA A 245 -9.78 -7.64 28.57
C ALA A 245 -10.04 -6.22 28.01
N ARG A 246 -9.50 -5.21 28.68
CA ARG A 246 -9.59 -3.83 28.19
C ARG A 246 -9.12 -3.77 26.74
N GLU A 247 -9.89 -3.08 25.90
CA GLU A 247 -9.57 -2.83 24.49
C GLU A 247 -9.44 -4.10 23.63
N LYS A 248 -9.89 -5.26 24.10
CA LYS A 248 -9.90 -6.51 23.36
C LYS A 248 -11.22 -6.70 22.61
N TYR A 249 -11.15 -7.08 21.34
CA TYR A 249 -12.33 -7.46 20.58
C TYR A 249 -12.95 -8.75 21.08
N CYS A 250 -14.27 -8.78 21.08
CA CYS A 250 -15.09 -9.98 21.15
C CYS A 250 -16.12 -9.95 20.01
N TYR A 251 -16.63 -11.12 19.67
CA TYR A 251 -17.50 -11.29 18.50
C TYR A 251 -18.84 -11.85 18.94
N LEU A 252 -19.90 -11.16 18.55
CA LEU A 252 -21.25 -11.56 18.92
C LEU A 252 -22.05 -11.95 17.66
N PRO A 253 -22.34 -13.26 17.44
CA PRO A 253 -23.24 -13.66 16.37
C PRO A 253 -24.69 -13.36 16.79
N VAL A 254 -25.40 -12.57 15.99
CA VAL A 254 -26.78 -12.17 16.25
C VAL A 254 -27.62 -12.22 15.00
N GLU A 255 -28.93 -12.37 15.19
CA GLU A 255 -29.91 -12.23 14.13
C GLU A 255 -30.21 -10.75 13.88
N ASN A 256 -30.65 -10.42 12.66
CA ASN A 256 -31.08 -9.08 12.29
C ASN A 256 -32.20 -8.56 13.22
N GLY A 257 -32.24 -7.24 13.38
CA GLY A 257 -33.23 -6.59 14.25
C GLY A 257 -33.00 -6.77 15.75
N THR A 258 -31.88 -7.39 16.16
CA THR A 258 -31.48 -7.51 17.56
C THR A 258 -30.99 -6.16 18.10
N ALA A 259 -31.37 -5.80 19.31
CA ALA A 259 -30.85 -4.63 20.02
C ALA A 259 -29.83 -5.05 21.08
N LEU A 260 -28.61 -4.57 20.94
CA LEU A 260 -27.53 -4.78 21.90
C LEU A 260 -27.49 -3.64 22.92
N ARG A 261 -27.23 -3.97 24.18
CA ARG A 261 -27.12 -2.98 25.27
C ARG A 261 -25.90 -3.29 26.13
N THR A 262 -25.21 -2.25 26.55
CA THR A 262 -24.05 -2.33 27.43
C THR A 262 -24.23 -1.38 28.62
N ALA A 263 -23.53 -1.65 29.70
CA ALA A 263 -23.58 -0.79 30.88
C ALA A 263 -22.78 0.51 30.69
N TYR A 264 -21.79 0.49 29.83
CA TYR A 264 -20.89 1.62 29.51
C TYR A 264 -20.78 1.82 28.02
N PRO A 265 -20.39 3.03 27.54
CA PRO A 265 -20.13 3.25 26.13
C PRO A 265 -19.16 2.21 25.56
N THR A 266 -19.58 1.59 24.49
CA THR A 266 -18.93 0.44 23.85
C THR A 266 -18.75 0.73 22.38
N VAL A 267 -17.64 0.34 21.81
CA VAL A 267 -17.41 0.41 20.37
C VAL A 267 -18.10 -0.79 19.73
N PHE A 268 -19.09 -0.52 18.91
CA PHE A 268 -19.70 -1.51 18.01
C PHE A 268 -19.07 -1.36 16.62
N GLY A 269 -18.43 -2.42 16.14
CA GLY A 269 -17.98 -2.50 14.76
C GLY A 269 -19.15 -2.72 13.80
N THR A 270 -18.96 -2.37 12.55
CA THR A 270 -19.93 -2.62 11.49
C THR A 270 -20.28 -4.12 11.44
N PRO A 271 -21.57 -4.49 11.50
CA PRO A 271 -21.98 -5.88 11.44
C PRO A 271 -21.54 -6.54 10.14
N ILE A 272 -20.89 -7.68 10.23
CA ILE A 272 -20.39 -8.45 9.08
C ILE A 272 -21.36 -9.60 8.80
N PRO A 273 -21.95 -9.70 7.60
CA PRO A 273 -22.84 -10.80 7.26
C PRO A 273 -22.15 -12.16 7.36
N LEU A 274 -22.76 -13.10 8.08
CA LEU A 274 -22.29 -14.49 8.20
C LEU A 274 -22.80 -15.37 7.05
N THR A 275 -23.86 -14.93 6.37
CA THR A 275 -24.44 -15.64 5.23
C THR A 275 -24.76 -14.66 4.11
N HIS A 276 -24.45 -15.03 2.89
CA HIS A 276 -24.92 -14.32 1.70
C HIS A 276 -26.01 -15.15 1.02
N PRO A 277 -27.26 -14.65 0.99
CA PRO A 277 -28.38 -15.41 0.40
C PRO A 277 -28.24 -15.60 -1.10
N ASP A 278 -27.43 -14.81 -1.78
CA ASP A 278 -27.27 -14.83 -3.23
C ASP A 278 -25.80 -14.86 -3.63
N THR A 279 -25.29 -16.04 -3.92
CA THR A 279 -23.93 -16.19 -4.45
C THR A 279 -23.87 -15.95 -5.96
N ASN A 280 -25.00 -15.91 -6.67
CA ASN A 280 -25.19 -15.58 -8.10
C ASN A 280 -23.96 -15.86 -9.01
N GLY A 281 -23.35 -17.03 -8.88
CA GLY A 281 -22.15 -17.40 -9.64
C GLY A 281 -20.85 -16.77 -9.18
N ARG A 282 -20.82 -16.06 -8.05
CA ARG A 282 -19.60 -15.52 -7.43
C ARG A 282 -18.72 -16.63 -6.89
N LYS A 283 -17.43 -16.40 -6.86
CA LYS A 283 -16.49 -17.26 -6.14
C LYS A 283 -16.73 -17.15 -4.64
N LYS A 284 -16.77 -18.27 -3.94
CA LYS A 284 -16.94 -18.27 -2.47
C LYS A 284 -15.71 -17.72 -1.76
N LEU A 285 -14.53 -18.01 -2.32
CA LEU A 285 -13.28 -17.63 -1.69
C LEU A 285 -12.27 -17.12 -2.74
N VAL A 286 -11.77 -15.92 -2.52
CA VAL A 286 -10.68 -15.32 -3.32
C VAL A 286 -9.52 -15.02 -2.37
N LEU A 287 -8.38 -15.67 -2.61
CA LEU A 287 -7.18 -15.53 -1.79
C LEU A 287 -6.06 -14.85 -2.57
N SER A 288 -5.47 -13.84 -1.97
CA SER A 288 -4.26 -13.15 -2.42
C SER A 288 -3.11 -13.44 -1.46
N ILE A 289 -2.22 -14.35 -1.85
CA ILE A 289 -1.05 -14.79 -1.06
C ILE A 289 0.12 -13.89 -1.46
N PHE A 290 0.50 -12.97 -0.61
CA PHE A 290 1.64 -12.09 -0.81
C PHE A 290 2.85 -12.61 -0.03
N ILE A 291 3.96 -12.88 -0.73
CA ILE A 291 5.24 -13.26 -0.13
C ILE A 291 6.23 -12.17 -0.44
N ASP A 292 6.61 -11.41 0.59
CA ASP A 292 7.56 -10.30 0.46
C ASP A 292 8.95 -10.82 0.05
N SER A 293 9.58 -10.13 -0.89
CA SER A 293 10.94 -10.41 -1.35
C SER A 293 11.16 -11.78 -2.00
N PHE A 294 10.15 -12.36 -2.65
CA PHE A 294 10.30 -13.66 -3.30
C PHE A 294 10.94 -13.55 -4.68
N ASN A 295 12.20 -13.96 -4.76
CA ASN A 295 13.04 -13.89 -5.96
C ASN A 295 12.70 -15.01 -6.96
N TYR A 296 12.02 -14.69 -8.05
CA TYR A 296 11.65 -15.68 -9.06
C TYR A 296 12.83 -16.10 -9.96
N TYR A 297 13.86 -15.26 -10.08
CA TYR A 297 15.07 -15.63 -10.80
C TYR A 297 15.73 -16.88 -10.22
N LEU A 298 15.80 -17.00 -8.88
CA LEU A 298 16.25 -18.21 -8.21
C LEU A 298 15.37 -19.41 -8.55
N VAL A 299 14.06 -19.21 -8.64
CA VAL A 299 13.11 -20.29 -9.00
C VAL A 299 13.35 -20.77 -10.44
N LYS A 300 13.62 -19.87 -11.38
CA LYS A 300 13.97 -20.22 -12.76
C LYS A 300 15.27 -21.01 -12.83
N ASP A 301 16.26 -20.68 -11.99
CA ASP A 301 17.57 -21.34 -11.94
C ASP A 301 17.50 -22.77 -11.37
N LEU A 302 16.78 -22.95 -10.26
CA LEU A 302 16.75 -24.22 -9.51
C LEU A 302 15.49 -25.07 -9.72
N GLY A 303 14.45 -24.52 -10.33
CA GLY A 303 13.15 -25.15 -10.54
C GLY A 303 12.20 -24.99 -9.35
N LEU A 304 10.95 -24.57 -9.63
CA LEU A 304 9.91 -24.40 -8.60
C LEU A 304 9.58 -25.73 -7.91
N GLU A 305 9.54 -26.81 -8.66
CA GLU A 305 9.30 -28.17 -8.15
C GLU A 305 10.38 -28.67 -7.20
N THR A 306 11.58 -28.09 -7.26
CA THR A 306 12.69 -28.42 -6.34
C THR A 306 12.61 -27.56 -5.08
N LEU A 307 12.35 -26.26 -5.24
CA LEU A 307 12.34 -25.30 -4.14
C LEU A 307 11.05 -25.32 -3.33
N MET A 308 9.92 -25.48 -4.00
CA MET A 308 8.59 -25.43 -3.40
C MET A 308 7.65 -26.47 -4.04
N PRO A 309 7.90 -27.78 -3.79
CA PRO A 309 7.17 -28.88 -4.44
C PRO A 309 5.66 -28.85 -4.20
N GLU A 310 5.19 -28.45 -3.03
CA GLU A 310 3.76 -28.39 -2.71
C GLU A 310 3.08 -27.20 -3.40
N THR A 311 3.77 -26.06 -3.46
CA THR A 311 3.31 -24.88 -4.22
C THR A 311 3.25 -25.21 -5.72
N PHE A 312 4.28 -25.87 -6.27
CA PHE A 312 4.26 -26.33 -7.64
C PHE A 312 3.11 -27.30 -7.90
N ARG A 313 2.93 -28.33 -7.05
CA ARG A 313 1.82 -29.28 -7.14
C ARG A 313 0.45 -28.58 -7.16
N TYR A 314 0.28 -27.56 -6.32
CA TYR A 314 -0.97 -26.83 -6.19
C TYR A 314 -1.24 -25.95 -7.42
N PHE A 315 -0.28 -25.13 -7.86
CA PHE A 315 -0.45 -24.18 -8.95
C PHE A 315 -0.21 -24.77 -10.35
N SER A 316 0.36 -25.96 -10.50
CA SER A 316 0.42 -26.68 -11.77
C SER A 316 -0.97 -26.99 -12.34
N LYS A 317 -2.02 -26.95 -11.51
CA LYS A 317 -3.43 -27.06 -11.90
C LYS A 317 -4.03 -25.73 -12.39
N GLY A 318 -3.25 -24.66 -12.47
CA GLY A 318 -3.62 -23.31 -12.88
C GLY A 318 -2.60 -22.68 -13.83
N ILE A 319 -2.31 -21.40 -13.65
CA ILE A 319 -1.35 -20.63 -14.45
C ILE A 319 -0.12 -20.33 -13.61
N ILE A 320 1.07 -20.56 -14.17
CA ILE A 320 2.36 -20.10 -13.65
C ILE A 320 2.93 -19.12 -14.66
N CYS A 321 3.19 -17.87 -14.26
CA CYS A 321 3.70 -16.82 -15.15
C CYS A 321 5.21 -16.70 -15.00
N ASN A 322 5.98 -16.85 -16.12
CA ASN A 322 7.41 -16.73 -16.13
C ASN A 322 7.90 -15.28 -16.23
N ASN A 323 7.11 -14.42 -16.86
CA ASN A 323 7.49 -13.04 -17.16
C ASN A 323 6.54 -12.05 -16.47
N TYR A 324 6.55 -12.08 -15.13
CA TYR A 324 5.81 -11.15 -14.30
C TYR A 324 6.77 -10.20 -13.60
N TYR A 325 6.61 -8.91 -13.84
CA TYR A 325 7.57 -7.89 -13.42
C TYR A 325 6.96 -6.91 -12.42
N SER A 326 7.72 -6.65 -11.37
CA SER A 326 7.36 -5.62 -10.38
C SER A 326 7.54 -4.22 -10.94
N GLY A 327 6.65 -3.30 -10.55
CA GLY A 327 6.77 -1.88 -10.86
C GLY A 327 7.89 -1.17 -10.09
N SER A 328 8.44 -1.78 -9.04
CA SER A 328 9.55 -1.24 -8.24
C SER A 328 10.33 -2.36 -7.54
N GLU A 329 11.46 -2.01 -6.92
CA GLU A 329 12.35 -2.95 -6.23
C GLU A 329 12.17 -2.96 -4.70
N TRP A 330 11.15 -2.31 -4.17
CA TRP A 330 10.82 -2.33 -2.74
C TRP A 330 9.30 -2.26 -2.50
N THR A 331 8.88 -2.66 -1.32
CA THR A 331 7.50 -3.01 -1.00
C THR A 331 6.52 -1.85 -1.18
N LEU A 332 6.84 -0.68 -0.64
CA LEU A 332 5.89 0.44 -0.56
C LEU A 332 5.30 0.84 -1.92
N PRO A 333 6.10 1.18 -2.96
CA PRO A 333 5.56 1.50 -4.27
C PRO A 333 5.05 0.28 -5.03
N SER A 334 5.66 -0.91 -4.83
CA SER A 334 5.24 -2.11 -5.54
C SER A 334 3.82 -2.52 -5.15
N ILE A 335 3.53 -2.61 -3.85
CA ILE A 335 2.20 -3.01 -3.38
C ILE A 335 1.14 -1.94 -3.71
N ALA A 336 1.48 -0.65 -3.67
CA ALA A 336 0.57 0.38 -4.12
C ALA A 336 0.22 0.24 -5.62
N THR A 337 1.18 -0.22 -6.45
CA THR A 337 0.94 -0.55 -7.86
C THR A 337 -0.05 -1.71 -8.00
N TYR A 338 0.11 -2.81 -7.23
CA TYR A 338 -0.85 -3.91 -7.18
C TYR A 338 -2.26 -3.44 -6.79
N TRP A 339 -2.33 -2.56 -5.79
CA TRP A 339 -3.56 -2.16 -5.13
C TRP A 339 -4.39 -1.19 -5.96
N THR A 340 -3.73 -0.34 -6.76
CA THR A 340 -4.36 0.72 -7.55
C THR A 340 -4.42 0.45 -9.05
N GLY A 341 -3.56 -0.44 -9.57
CA GLY A 341 -3.33 -0.59 -11.00
C GLY A 341 -2.59 0.60 -11.63
N LYS A 342 -1.82 1.37 -10.84
CA LYS A 342 -1.06 2.54 -11.31
C LYS A 342 0.43 2.35 -11.04
N HIS A 343 1.27 2.93 -11.90
CA HIS A 343 2.71 2.99 -11.64
C HIS A 343 3.04 3.93 -10.47
N SER A 344 4.21 3.78 -9.90
CA SER A 344 4.64 4.54 -8.73
C SER A 344 4.71 6.05 -8.97
N SER A 345 5.02 6.48 -10.20
CA SER A 345 4.93 7.88 -10.65
C SER A 345 3.50 8.45 -10.63
N HIS A 346 2.46 7.62 -10.69
CA HIS A 346 1.07 8.05 -10.72
C HIS A 346 0.36 7.91 -9.38
N HIS A 347 0.65 6.89 -8.57
CA HIS A 347 0.04 6.77 -7.24
C HIS A 347 0.81 7.51 -6.14
N MET A 348 2.08 7.87 -6.35
CA MET A 348 2.95 8.69 -5.47
C MET A 348 3.13 8.14 -4.04
N ASN A 349 2.83 6.87 -3.77
CA ASN A 349 3.11 6.23 -2.49
C ASN A 349 4.58 5.80 -2.44
N LEU A 350 5.48 6.75 -2.12
CA LEU A 350 6.93 6.65 -2.31
C LEU A 350 7.73 7.00 -1.05
N MET A 351 7.08 7.52 0.00
CA MET A 351 7.76 8.03 1.18
C MET A 351 7.60 7.08 2.36
N GLU A 352 8.68 6.43 2.76
CA GLU A 352 8.70 5.53 3.92
C GLU A 352 8.42 6.28 5.24
N ASP A 353 8.91 7.49 5.36
CA ASP A 353 8.77 8.32 6.56
C ASP A 353 7.43 9.04 6.68
N TYR A 354 6.57 8.94 5.67
CA TYR A 354 5.28 9.62 5.64
C TYR A 354 4.17 8.63 5.28
N ARG A 355 3.42 8.21 6.27
CA ARG A 355 2.36 7.21 6.16
C ARG A 355 1.01 7.89 5.95
N PHE A 356 0.72 8.22 4.70
CA PHE A 356 -0.52 8.87 4.30
C PHE A 356 -1.17 8.14 3.12
N ASP A 357 -2.49 8.22 3.00
CA ASP A 357 -3.21 7.61 1.89
C ASP A 357 -3.03 8.43 0.59
N PHE A 358 -1.90 8.21 -0.09
CA PHE A 358 -1.66 8.79 -1.42
C PHE A 358 -2.51 8.15 -2.52
N MET A 359 -3.13 7.01 -2.22
CA MET A 359 -4.01 6.30 -3.15
C MET A 359 -5.46 6.78 -3.08
N LYS A 360 -5.76 7.83 -2.29
CA LYS A 360 -7.12 8.35 -2.02
C LYS A 360 -7.97 8.58 -3.26
N ASP A 361 -7.36 9.00 -4.38
CA ASP A 361 -8.05 9.31 -5.63
C ASP A 361 -8.16 8.08 -6.57
N SER A 362 -7.81 6.88 -6.08
CA SER A 362 -7.91 5.63 -6.82
C SER A 362 -8.90 4.69 -6.13
N LYS A 363 -9.69 3.95 -6.90
CA LYS A 363 -10.42 2.81 -6.36
C LYS A 363 -9.43 1.67 -6.17
N VAL A 364 -9.32 1.13 -4.95
CA VAL A 364 -8.33 0.12 -4.60
C VAL A 364 -8.91 -1.30 -4.65
N LEU A 365 -8.04 -2.29 -4.75
CA LEU A 365 -8.42 -3.70 -4.94
C LEU A 365 -9.50 -4.18 -3.96
N ALA A 366 -9.34 -3.94 -2.65
CA ALA A 366 -10.33 -4.40 -1.68
C ALA A 366 -11.69 -3.73 -1.84
N GLU A 367 -11.74 -2.45 -2.25
CA GLU A 367 -13.01 -1.76 -2.51
C GLU A 367 -13.80 -2.40 -3.67
N TYR A 368 -13.12 -2.95 -4.70
CA TYR A 368 -13.80 -3.69 -5.76
C TYR A 368 -14.52 -4.94 -5.22
N PHE A 369 -13.87 -5.68 -4.33
CA PHE A 369 -14.46 -6.87 -3.74
C PHE A 369 -15.53 -6.53 -2.70
N HIS A 370 -15.28 -5.56 -1.84
CA HIS A 370 -16.26 -5.09 -0.85
C HIS A 370 -17.55 -4.61 -1.52
N ASP A 371 -17.45 -3.76 -2.55
CA ASP A 371 -18.61 -3.25 -3.29
C ASP A 371 -19.35 -4.37 -4.05
N ALA A 372 -18.65 -5.45 -4.41
CA ALA A 372 -19.25 -6.64 -4.98
C ALA A 372 -19.91 -7.56 -3.91
N GLY A 373 -19.88 -7.18 -2.63
CA GLY A 373 -20.51 -7.90 -1.52
C GLY A 373 -19.69 -9.07 -0.97
N TYR A 374 -18.38 -9.04 -1.10
CA TYR A 374 -17.48 -9.95 -0.40
C TYR A 374 -17.22 -9.44 1.01
N VAL A 375 -17.11 -10.35 1.97
CA VAL A 375 -16.46 -10.07 3.25
C VAL A 375 -14.97 -9.97 3.00
N THR A 376 -14.38 -8.83 3.32
CA THR A 376 -13.00 -8.54 2.99
C THR A 376 -12.11 -8.56 4.23
N ALA A 377 -10.97 -9.25 4.13
CA ALA A 377 -10.02 -9.32 5.23
C ALA A 377 -8.57 -9.08 4.77
N LYS A 378 -7.79 -8.39 5.61
CA LYS A 378 -6.33 -8.30 5.49
C LYS A 378 -5.69 -8.88 6.74
N ILE A 379 -4.73 -9.78 6.56
CA ILE A 379 -4.02 -10.46 7.65
C ILE A 379 -2.52 -10.39 7.38
N GLY A 380 -1.73 -9.83 8.28
CA GLY A 380 -0.27 -9.76 8.12
C GLY A 380 0.39 -8.70 8.96
N GLY A 381 1.71 -8.55 8.80
CA GLY A 381 2.53 -7.70 9.65
C GLY A 381 3.51 -6.79 8.91
N ASN A 382 3.34 -6.65 7.59
CA ASN A 382 4.24 -5.84 6.77
C ASN A 382 4.17 -4.35 7.14
N ASP A 383 5.32 -3.75 7.46
CA ASP A 383 5.43 -2.37 7.93
C ASP A 383 5.34 -1.33 6.80
N ALA A 384 5.48 -1.75 5.55
CA ALA A 384 5.24 -0.93 4.36
C ALA A 384 3.79 -1.04 3.84
N VAL A 385 2.94 -1.88 4.48
CA VAL A 385 1.55 -2.15 4.07
C VAL A 385 0.62 -1.92 5.27
N THR A 386 0.60 -0.68 5.72
CA THR A 386 -0.12 -0.30 6.95
C THR A 386 -1.50 0.28 6.66
N PRO A 387 -2.42 0.25 7.64
CA PRO A 387 -3.72 0.88 7.50
C PRO A 387 -3.66 2.37 7.12
N TRP A 388 -2.63 3.09 7.63
CA TRP A 388 -2.46 4.53 7.39
C TRP A 388 -2.11 4.91 5.95
N GLN A 389 -1.63 3.94 5.18
CA GLN A 389 -1.30 4.15 3.76
C GLN A 389 -2.48 3.86 2.83
N GLY A 390 -3.68 3.68 3.39
CA GLY A 390 -4.91 3.42 2.63
C GLY A 390 -5.21 1.94 2.39
N TYR A 391 -4.36 1.01 2.85
CA TYR A 391 -4.58 -0.43 2.67
C TYR A 391 -5.74 -0.99 3.50
N ILE A 392 -6.31 -0.20 4.41
CA ILE A 392 -7.52 -0.55 5.17
C ILE A 392 -8.82 -0.28 4.38
N ARG A 393 -8.76 0.50 3.31
CA ARG A 393 -9.94 0.86 2.52
C ARG A 393 -10.58 -0.37 1.88
N GLY A 394 -11.89 -0.48 2.05
CA GLY A 394 -12.64 -1.65 1.58
C GLY A 394 -12.37 -2.94 2.35
N ILE A 395 -11.76 -2.87 3.53
CA ILE A 395 -11.49 -4.03 4.41
C ILE A 395 -12.48 -4.02 5.59
N ASP A 396 -13.22 -5.12 5.77
CA ASP A 396 -14.11 -5.32 6.90
C ASP A 396 -13.38 -5.74 8.17
N ARG A 397 -12.29 -6.51 8.04
CA ARG A 397 -11.46 -6.95 9.16
C ARG A 397 -9.99 -6.87 8.80
N PHE A 398 -9.24 -6.04 9.49
CA PHE A 398 -7.79 -5.93 9.32
C PHE A 398 -7.08 -6.48 10.57
N THR A 399 -6.39 -7.60 10.45
CA THR A 399 -5.56 -8.18 11.52
C THR A 399 -4.12 -7.82 11.26
N TYR A 400 -3.50 -7.17 12.23
CA TYR A 400 -2.14 -6.64 12.12
C TYR A 400 -1.31 -6.95 13.36
N GLN A 401 -0.12 -7.47 13.14
CA GLN A 401 0.90 -7.58 14.18
C GLN A 401 2.21 -7.09 13.60
N TYR A 402 2.65 -5.92 14.04
CA TYR A 402 3.93 -5.39 13.63
C TYR A 402 5.06 -6.33 14.02
N SER A 403 5.99 -6.55 13.12
CA SER A 403 7.16 -7.40 13.26
C SER A 403 7.00 -8.81 12.70
N SER A 404 7.76 -9.05 11.68
CA SER A 404 8.05 -10.34 11.09
C SER A 404 8.49 -11.41 12.08
N GLN A 405 9.08 -11.03 13.19
CA GLN A 405 9.56 -11.96 14.21
C GLN A 405 8.43 -12.58 15.05
N ALA A 406 7.31 -11.86 15.16
CA ALA A 406 6.17 -12.28 15.97
C ALA A 406 5.02 -12.84 15.14
N TYR A 407 4.92 -12.47 13.85
CA TYR A 407 3.82 -12.87 12.99
C TYR A 407 4.31 -13.58 11.72
N ARG A 408 4.73 -14.83 11.91
CA ARG A 408 5.34 -15.67 10.87
C ARG A 408 4.30 -16.44 10.07
N THR A 409 4.74 -17.07 9.00
CA THR A 409 3.92 -17.86 8.09
C THR A 409 2.96 -18.80 8.82
N LYS A 410 3.39 -19.53 9.85
CA LYS A 410 2.54 -20.49 10.58
C LYS A 410 1.38 -19.79 11.32
N GLU A 411 1.63 -18.63 11.93
CA GLU A 411 0.63 -17.85 12.64
C GLU A 411 -0.36 -17.24 11.64
N VAL A 412 0.14 -16.65 10.56
CA VAL A 412 -0.69 -16.07 9.49
C VAL A 412 -1.61 -17.12 8.87
N ILE A 413 -1.09 -18.33 8.54
CA ILE A 413 -1.91 -19.43 7.98
C ILE A 413 -3.00 -19.85 8.96
N SER A 414 -2.69 -19.94 10.25
CA SER A 414 -3.70 -20.24 11.28
C SER A 414 -4.81 -19.22 11.30
N ASP A 415 -4.48 -17.93 11.25
CA ASP A 415 -5.47 -16.85 11.24
C ASP A 415 -6.27 -16.78 9.93
N VAL A 416 -5.65 -17.07 8.79
CA VAL A 416 -6.34 -17.18 7.51
C VAL A 416 -7.38 -18.30 7.54
N ILE A 417 -7.04 -19.48 8.06
CA ILE A 417 -7.97 -20.60 8.20
C ILE A 417 -9.11 -20.22 9.17
N GLN A 418 -8.78 -19.57 10.29
CA GLN A 418 -9.80 -19.07 11.22
C GLN A 418 -10.75 -18.07 10.56
N GLN A 419 -10.23 -17.14 9.77
CA GLN A 419 -11.05 -16.20 8.99
C GLN A 419 -11.98 -16.93 8.03
N ILE A 420 -11.45 -17.90 7.27
CA ILE A 420 -12.23 -18.68 6.31
C ILE A 420 -13.36 -19.43 7.02
N GLU A 421 -13.08 -20.11 8.13
CA GLU A 421 -14.07 -20.87 8.90
C GLU A 421 -15.14 -19.97 9.54
N THR A 422 -14.75 -18.80 10.02
CA THR A 422 -15.67 -17.84 10.64
C THR A 422 -16.75 -17.41 9.65
N PHE A 423 -16.39 -17.15 8.39
CA PHE A 423 -17.27 -16.63 7.35
C PHE A 423 -17.50 -17.62 6.20
N LYS A 424 -17.44 -18.93 6.49
CA LYS A 424 -17.52 -20.00 5.47
C LYS A 424 -18.79 -20.00 4.62
N ASP A 425 -19.88 -19.43 5.14
CA ASP A 425 -21.16 -19.32 4.45
C ASP A 425 -21.32 -17.98 3.70
N ALA A 426 -20.29 -17.11 3.73
CA ALA A 426 -20.21 -15.87 2.97
C ALA A 426 -19.17 -15.96 1.86
N CYS A 427 -19.29 -15.09 0.83
CA CYS A 427 -18.22 -14.89 -0.13
C CYS A 427 -17.12 -14.06 0.50
N GLN A 428 -15.86 -14.50 0.41
CA GLN A 428 -14.73 -13.84 1.07
C GLN A 428 -13.63 -13.45 0.09
N TYR A 429 -13.07 -12.28 0.29
CA TYR A 429 -11.78 -11.86 -0.26
C TYR A 429 -10.78 -11.69 0.87
N ILE A 430 -9.69 -12.46 0.86
CA ILE A 430 -8.66 -12.42 1.91
C ILE A 430 -7.30 -12.14 1.27
N TRP A 431 -6.67 -11.05 1.72
CA TRP A 431 -5.30 -10.73 1.40
C TRP A 431 -4.42 -10.93 2.64
N PHE A 432 -3.32 -11.64 2.48
CA PHE A 432 -2.40 -11.89 3.59
C PHE A 432 -0.96 -11.94 3.11
N ASP A 433 -0.03 -11.61 4.00
CA ASP A 433 1.38 -11.46 3.70
C ASP A 433 2.28 -12.29 4.62
N PHE A 434 3.44 -12.67 4.04
CA PHE A 434 4.53 -13.35 4.72
C PHE A 434 5.82 -12.56 4.53
N LEU A 435 6.55 -12.35 5.65
CA LEU A 435 7.80 -11.59 5.71
C LEU A 435 9.04 -12.47 5.89
N ASP A 436 8.86 -13.79 5.94
CA ASP A 436 9.93 -14.74 6.27
C ASP A 436 11.13 -14.67 5.33
N LEU A 437 10.95 -14.30 4.06
CA LEU A 437 12.05 -14.13 3.10
C LEU A 437 12.69 -12.73 3.18
N HIS A 438 11.92 -11.69 3.47
CA HIS A 438 12.42 -10.33 3.66
C HIS A 438 13.40 -10.23 4.83
N ASP A 439 13.12 -10.91 5.95
CA ASP A 439 13.89 -10.86 7.18
C ASP A 439 15.31 -11.35 7.07
N ILE A 440 15.59 -12.22 6.09
CA ILE A 440 16.94 -12.72 5.83
C ILE A 440 17.88 -11.56 5.49
N ALA A 441 17.40 -10.52 4.83
CA ALA A 441 18.16 -9.32 4.53
C ALA A 441 18.61 -8.57 5.79
N GLY A 442 17.78 -8.53 6.83
CA GLY A 442 18.06 -7.91 8.12
C GLY A 442 19.03 -8.68 9.03
N GLY A 443 19.50 -9.84 8.58
CA GLY A 443 20.41 -10.68 9.37
C GLY A 443 19.71 -11.53 10.42
N PHE A 444 18.38 -11.73 10.34
CA PHE A 444 17.60 -12.34 11.39
C PHE A 444 16.96 -13.67 11.08
N MET A 445 16.94 -14.29 12.00
CA MET A 445 16.29 -15.38 12.74
C MET A 445 15.38 -16.21 11.85
N CYS A 446 16.01 -17.16 11.18
CA CYS A 446 15.32 -18.33 10.68
C CYS A 446 14.71 -19.12 11.85
N SER A 447 13.65 -19.85 11.57
CA SER A 447 13.09 -20.82 12.50
C SER A 447 14.11 -21.88 12.93
N LEU A 448 13.83 -22.57 14.01
CA LEU A 448 14.71 -23.64 14.48
C LEU A 448 14.92 -24.76 13.43
N PRO A 449 13.92 -25.22 12.67
CA PRO A 449 14.14 -26.17 11.58
C PRO A 449 15.11 -25.67 10.50
N VAL A 450 15.01 -24.42 10.08
CA VAL A 450 15.93 -23.81 9.11
C VAL A 450 17.33 -23.74 9.70
N GLN A 451 17.47 -23.22 10.93
CA GLN A 451 18.77 -23.14 11.61
C GLN A 451 19.47 -24.52 11.74
N SER A 452 18.70 -25.58 12.02
CA SER A 452 19.24 -26.92 12.19
C SER A 452 19.81 -27.52 10.90
N ARG A 453 19.32 -27.07 9.75
CA ARG A 453 19.74 -27.54 8.42
C ARG A 453 20.92 -26.74 7.85
N LEU A 454 21.19 -25.56 8.39
CA LEU A 454 22.26 -24.70 7.88
C LEU A 454 23.64 -25.14 8.41
N PRO A 455 24.67 -25.24 7.55
CA PRO A 455 26.03 -25.39 7.97
C PRO A 455 26.50 -24.17 8.78
N LEU A 456 27.44 -24.35 9.70
CA LEU A 456 27.96 -23.25 10.54
C LEU A 456 28.49 -22.07 9.71
N ALA A 457 29.12 -22.35 8.57
CA ALA A 457 29.63 -21.31 7.67
C ALA A 457 28.52 -20.38 7.12
N ALA A 458 27.34 -20.92 6.83
CA ALA A 458 26.21 -20.12 6.34
C ALA A 458 25.54 -19.28 7.43
N ARG A 459 25.89 -19.49 8.70
CA ARG A 459 25.37 -18.70 9.84
C ARG A 459 26.18 -17.43 10.11
N HIS A 460 27.26 -17.22 9.36
CA HIS A 460 28.02 -15.98 9.44
C HIS A 460 27.24 -14.88 8.75
N ILE A 461 26.82 -13.87 9.51
CA ILE A 461 26.11 -12.70 9.01
C ILE A 461 27.17 -11.62 8.75
N ASP A 462 27.26 -11.18 7.52
CA ASP A 462 28.04 -10.00 7.18
C ASP A 462 27.43 -8.79 7.90
N ASN A 463 28.27 -7.97 8.55
CA ASN A 463 27.85 -6.72 9.19
C ASN A 463 27.54 -5.63 8.13
N ASP A 464 26.87 -6.00 7.06
CA ASP A 464 26.38 -5.03 6.08
C ASP A 464 25.17 -4.30 6.66
N ILE A 465 25.40 -3.08 7.14
CA ILE A 465 24.39 -2.19 7.73
C ILE A 465 23.62 -1.38 6.68
N THR A 466 23.82 -1.67 5.39
CA THR A 466 23.08 -1.02 4.33
C THR A 466 21.60 -1.45 4.35
N THR A 467 20.75 -0.65 3.73
CA THR A 467 19.32 -1.00 3.60
C THR A 467 19.14 -2.30 2.81
N THR A 468 18.08 -3.03 3.07
CA THR A 468 17.77 -4.34 2.42
C THR A 468 17.85 -4.26 0.90
N VAL A 469 17.46 -3.14 0.31
CA VAL A 469 17.48 -2.90 -1.15
C VAL A 469 18.87 -2.58 -1.72
N LYS A 470 19.88 -2.30 -0.88
CA LYS A 470 21.25 -1.91 -1.30
C LYS A 470 22.33 -2.93 -0.90
N GLN A 471 21.93 -4.05 -0.30
CA GLN A 471 22.89 -5.09 0.12
C GLN A 471 23.59 -5.73 -1.07
N SER A 472 24.86 -6.08 -0.85
CA SER A 472 25.68 -6.79 -1.84
C SER A 472 25.30 -8.27 -1.93
N PHE A 473 25.66 -8.92 -3.05
CA PHE A 473 25.47 -10.36 -3.25
C PHE A 473 26.08 -11.16 -2.08
N SER A 474 25.31 -12.12 -1.54
CA SER A 474 25.73 -12.95 -0.40
C SER A 474 25.36 -14.42 -0.59
N PRO A 475 26.34 -15.28 -0.91
CA PRO A 475 26.10 -16.73 -1.04
C PRO A 475 25.55 -17.36 0.25
N ASN A 476 25.95 -16.87 1.43
CA ASN A 476 25.46 -17.38 2.71
C ASN A 476 23.98 -17.07 2.91
N ARG A 477 23.55 -15.85 2.60
CA ARG A 477 22.14 -15.48 2.66
C ARG A 477 21.32 -16.25 1.63
N ARG A 478 21.87 -16.55 0.45
CA ARG A 478 21.21 -17.39 -0.56
C ARG A 478 20.91 -18.80 -0.01
N GLU A 479 21.82 -19.40 0.73
CA GLU A 479 21.59 -20.72 1.35
C GLU A 479 20.49 -20.66 2.41
N ILE A 480 20.51 -19.65 3.27
CA ILE A 480 19.45 -19.41 4.25
C ILE A 480 18.08 -19.24 3.54
N TYR A 481 18.07 -18.48 2.48
CA TYR A 481 16.87 -18.20 1.69
C TYR A 481 16.25 -19.48 1.10
N ILE A 482 17.07 -20.38 0.57
CA ILE A 482 16.61 -21.68 0.04
C ILE A 482 15.96 -22.50 1.15
N GLN A 483 16.57 -22.58 2.34
CA GLN A 483 16.00 -23.32 3.46
C GLN A 483 14.69 -22.68 3.96
N GLN A 484 14.59 -21.37 3.90
CA GLN A 484 13.37 -20.63 4.27
C GLN A 484 12.25 -20.85 3.26
N LEU A 485 12.55 -20.97 1.96
CA LEU A 485 11.56 -21.35 0.93
C LEU A 485 10.97 -22.73 1.20
N HIS A 486 11.80 -23.72 1.58
CA HIS A 486 11.31 -25.04 1.93
C HIS A 486 10.39 -25.03 3.16
N GLU A 487 10.68 -24.21 4.16
CA GLU A 487 9.81 -24.07 5.32
C GLU A 487 8.49 -23.36 4.96
N LEU A 488 8.56 -22.30 4.17
CA LEU A 488 7.39 -21.59 3.68
C LEU A 488 6.46 -22.51 2.88
N ASP A 489 7.02 -23.31 1.98
CA ASP A 489 6.27 -24.31 1.20
C ASP A 489 5.59 -25.35 2.09
N PHE A 490 6.27 -25.80 3.14
CA PHE A 490 5.70 -26.73 4.11
C PHE A 490 4.45 -26.14 4.79
N TYR A 491 4.51 -24.90 5.28
CA TYR A 491 3.33 -24.29 5.90
C TYR A 491 2.23 -23.95 4.88
N LEU A 492 2.58 -23.50 3.68
CA LEU A 492 1.61 -23.29 2.60
C LEU A 492 0.89 -24.59 2.22
N SER A 493 1.57 -25.76 2.32
CA SER A 493 0.95 -27.05 2.04
C SER A 493 -0.27 -27.32 2.94
N ILE A 494 -0.26 -26.83 4.19
CA ILE A 494 -1.38 -26.95 5.13
C ILE A 494 -2.59 -26.19 4.59
N LEU A 495 -2.37 -24.96 4.12
CA LEU A 495 -3.44 -24.16 3.49
C LEU A 495 -3.94 -24.82 2.20
N TYR A 496 -3.05 -25.29 1.32
CA TYR A 496 -3.45 -25.93 0.08
C TYR A 496 -4.29 -27.20 0.32
N GLN A 497 -3.88 -28.04 1.27
CA GLN A 497 -4.65 -29.24 1.65
C GLN A 497 -6.01 -28.86 2.24
N TYR A 498 -6.06 -27.84 3.10
CA TYR A 498 -7.32 -27.33 3.64
C TYR A 498 -8.26 -26.88 2.52
N LEU A 499 -7.74 -26.12 1.53
CA LEU A 499 -8.54 -25.64 0.40
C LEU A 499 -9.03 -26.80 -0.47
N GLU A 500 -8.16 -27.75 -0.83
CA GLU A 500 -8.52 -28.90 -1.66
C GLU A 500 -9.53 -29.86 -0.97
N HIS A 501 -9.56 -29.86 0.37
CA HIS A 501 -10.53 -30.67 1.13
C HIS A 501 -11.89 -29.99 1.24
N ASN A 502 -11.94 -28.67 1.38
CA ASN A 502 -13.15 -27.94 1.75
C ASN A 502 -13.84 -27.22 0.58
N TYR A 503 -13.13 -26.99 -0.54
CA TYR A 503 -13.63 -26.23 -1.67
C TYR A 503 -13.44 -26.96 -2.99
N LYS A 504 -14.38 -26.76 -3.91
CA LYS A 504 -14.21 -27.13 -5.32
C LYS A 504 -13.46 -26.02 -6.06
N ASP A 505 -12.77 -26.39 -7.15
CA ASP A 505 -12.02 -25.41 -7.95
C ASP A 505 -12.92 -24.31 -8.55
N GLU A 506 -14.21 -24.62 -8.80
CA GLU A 506 -15.17 -23.63 -9.29
C GLU A 506 -15.52 -22.56 -8.26
N GLU A 507 -15.32 -22.84 -6.99
CA GLU A 507 -15.70 -21.98 -5.87
C GLU A 507 -14.59 -20.98 -5.48
N ILE A 508 -13.34 -21.22 -5.92
CA ILE A 508 -12.19 -20.46 -5.43
C ILE A 508 -11.37 -19.80 -6.54
N ILE A 509 -10.70 -18.72 -6.17
CA ILE A 509 -9.55 -18.13 -6.87
C ILE A 509 -8.43 -18.02 -5.86
N VAL A 510 -7.26 -18.57 -6.18
CA VAL A 510 -6.07 -18.46 -5.33
C VAL A 510 -4.94 -17.93 -6.17
N SER A 511 -4.36 -16.81 -5.75
CA SER A 511 -3.19 -16.20 -6.36
C SER A 511 -2.03 -16.15 -5.37
N LEU A 512 -0.81 -16.35 -5.87
CA LEU A 512 0.44 -16.16 -5.14
C LEU A 512 1.30 -15.19 -5.94
N PHE A 513 1.81 -14.15 -5.27
CA PHE A 513 2.62 -13.12 -5.88
C PHE A 513 3.66 -12.56 -4.90
N SER A 514 4.62 -11.80 -5.44
CA SER A 514 5.58 -11.05 -4.65
C SER A 514 5.70 -9.63 -5.19
N ASP A 515 6.18 -8.74 -4.36
CA ASP A 515 6.39 -7.32 -4.65
C ASP A 515 7.71 -7.04 -5.37
N HIS A 516 8.80 -7.68 -4.95
CA HIS A 516 10.15 -7.58 -5.53
C HIS A 516 11.00 -8.80 -5.13
N GLY A 517 12.18 -8.91 -5.75
CA GLY A 517 13.23 -9.82 -5.28
C GLY A 517 14.13 -9.16 -4.23
N THR A 518 15.24 -9.81 -3.88
CA THR A 518 16.16 -9.30 -2.85
C THR A 518 17.48 -8.81 -3.45
N ALA A 519 18.07 -7.78 -2.86
CA ALA A 519 19.34 -7.22 -3.30
C ALA A 519 20.50 -8.21 -3.16
N PHE A 520 20.58 -8.95 -2.06
CA PHE A 520 21.66 -9.91 -1.79
C PHE A 520 21.66 -11.14 -2.72
N MET A 521 20.63 -11.28 -3.55
CA MET A 521 20.56 -12.31 -4.59
C MET A 521 21.02 -11.81 -5.96
N VAL A 522 21.28 -10.51 -6.12
CA VAL A 522 21.68 -9.88 -7.38
C VAL A 522 23.20 -9.87 -7.48
N GLU A 523 23.74 -10.49 -8.52
CA GLU A 523 25.18 -10.54 -8.78
C GLU A 523 25.75 -9.14 -9.04
N ASP A 524 27.02 -8.94 -8.65
CA ASP A 524 27.71 -7.68 -8.84
C ASP A 524 27.78 -7.28 -10.32
N GLY A 525 27.60 -5.99 -10.59
CA GLY A 525 27.64 -5.42 -11.94
C GLY A 525 26.35 -5.51 -12.74
N LYS A 526 25.30 -6.12 -12.21
CA LYS A 526 23.97 -6.08 -12.84
C LYS A 526 23.30 -4.72 -12.62
N PRO A 527 22.45 -4.26 -13.56
CA PRO A 527 21.64 -3.06 -13.37
C PRO A 527 20.76 -3.16 -12.10
N PHE A 528 20.51 -2.02 -11.46
CA PHE A 528 19.74 -1.98 -10.22
C PHE A 528 18.33 -2.57 -10.36
N LEU A 529 17.63 -2.30 -11.47
CA LEU A 529 16.33 -2.88 -11.80
C LEU A 529 16.46 -4.08 -12.77
N SER A 530 17.47 -4.93 -12.59
CA SER A 530 17.64 -6.14 -13.39
C SER A 530 16.52 -7.16 -13.13
N GLU A 531 16.33 -8.10 -14.06
CA GLU A 531 15.40 -9.22 -13.89
C GLU A 531 15.61 -9.98 -12.57
N GLN A 532 16.86 -10.11 -12.12
CA GLN A 532 17.20 -10.76 -10.86
C GLN A 532 16.49 -10.11 -9.66
N ARG A 533 16.07 -8.86 -9.78
CA ARG A 533 15.40 -8.10 -8.72
C ARG A 533 13.91 -7.89 -8.97
N VAL A 534 13.50 -7.62 -10.20
CA VAL A 534 12.12 -7.21 -10.50
C VAL A 534 11.27 -8.26 -11.20
N ASN A 535 11.84 -9.39 -11.66
CA ASN A 535 11.05 -10.53 -12.09
C ASN A 535 10.63 -11.33 -10.86
N VAL A 536 9.33 -11.32 -10.58
CA VAL A 536 8.72 -11.89 -9.35
C VAL A 536 7.75 -13.01 -9.69
N PRO A 537 7.45 -13.93 -8.76
CA PRO A 537 6.49 -14.99 -9.03
C PRO A 537 5.08 -14.42 -9.17
N PHE A 538 4.34 -14.98 -10.09
CA PHE A 538 2.90 -14.86 -10.16
C PHE A 538 2.28 -16.20 -10.60
N MET A 539 1.49 -16.76 -9.70
CA MET A 539 0.80 -18.03 -9.91
C MET A 539 -0.67 -17.86 -9.57
N LEU A 540 -1.54 -18.46 -10.35
CA LEU A 540 -2.98 -18.33 -10.15
C LEU A 540 -3.71 -19.64 -10.44
N ARG A 541 -4.53 -20.09 -9.49
CA ARG A 541 -5.42 -21.25 -9.65
C ARG A 541 -6.87 -20.78 -9.66
N CYS A 542 -7.56 -21.10 -10.76
CA CYS A 542 -8.97 -20.80 -10.96
C CYS A 542 -9.51 -21.77 -12.02
N SER A 543 -10.67 -22.37 -11.81
CA SER A 543 -11.30 -23.34 -12.74
C SER A 543 -11.59 -22.78 -14.15
N ASN A 544 -11.71 -21.45 -14.26
CA ASN A 544 -11.98 -20.80 -15.54
C ASN A 544 -10.72 -20.72 -16.45
N LEU A 545 -9.56 -21.17 -15.94
CA LEU A 545 -8.28 -21.11 -16.64
C LEU A 545 -7.77 -22.54 -16.91
N SER A 546 -7.34 -22.81 -18.14
CA SER A 546 -6.65 -24.07 -18.44
C SER A 546 -5.22 -24.05 -17.89
N PRO A 547 -4.78 -25.12 -17.22
CA PRO A 547 -3.44 -25.21 -16.65
C PRO A 547 -2.36 -25.00 -17.72
N ARG A 548 -1.43 -24.09 -17.46
CA ARG A 548 -0.26 -23.82 -18.32
C ARG A 548 0.78 -22.95 -17.64
N VAL A 549 1.98 -22.99 -18.19
CA VAL A 549 3.00 -21.96 -17.97
C VAL A 549 2.81 -20.86 -19.01
N SER A 550 2.86 -19.60 -18.62
CA SER A 550 2.69 -18.44 -19.50
C SER A 550 3.99 -17.63 -19.59
N ASP A 551 4.46 -17.39 -20.82
CA ASP A 551 5.60 -16.50 -21.12
C ASP A 551 5.15 -15.11 -21.56
N GLU A 552 3.87 -14.76 -21.36
CA GLU A 552 3.34 -13.43 -21.62
C GLU A 552 3.96 -12.40 -20.66
N LEU A 553 4.25 -11.20 -21.19
CA LEU A 553 4.72 -10.07 -20.41
C LEU A 553 3.55 -9.50 -19.59
N ILE A 554 3.67 -9.58 -18.27
CA ILE A 554 2.67 -9.11 -17.31
C ILE A 554 3.40 -8.26 -16.27
N GLU A 555 2.77 -7.20 -15.80
CA GLU A 555 3.32 -6.37 -14.73
C GLU A 555 2.37 -6.26 -13.53
N THR A 556 2.88 -5.80 -12.42
CA THR A 556 2.13 -5.72 -11.15
C THR A 556 0.91 -4.81 -11.23
N ALA A 557 0.91 -3.80 -12.11
CA ALA A 557 -0.27 -2.95 -12.35
C ALA A 557 -1.47 -3.72 -12.92
N ASP A 558 -1.25 -4.88 -13.56
CA ASP A 558 -2.31 -5.69 -14.18
C ASP A 558 -3.10 -6.52 -13.14
N TYR A 559 -2.57 -6.70 -11.94
CA TYR A 559 -3.06 -7.66 -10.95
C TYR A 559 -4.52 -7.43 -10.55
N THR A 560 -4.89 -6.21 -10.18
CA THR A 560 -6.27 -5.89 -9.78
C THR A 560 -7.26 -6.16 -10.92
N ALA A 561 -6.90 -5.80 -12.16
CA ALA A 561 -7.72 -6.07 -13.34
C ALA A 561 -7.90 -7.57 -13.59
N ILE A 562 -6.84 -8.37 -13.39
CA ILE A 562 -6.88 -9.84 -13.52
C ILE A 562 -7.83 -10.45 -12.49
N LEU A 563 -7.69 -10.10 -11.21
CA LEU A 563 -8.55 -10.65 -10.15
C LEU A 563 -10.01 -10.26 -10.33
N CYS A 564 -10.29 -8.98 -10.64
CA CYS A 564 -11.64 -8.50 -10.94
C CYS A 564 -12.25 -9.29 -12.10
N LYS A 565 -11.50 -9.48 -13.19
CA LYS A 565 -11.97 -10.25 -14.36
C LYS A 565 -12.36 -11.69 -14.00
N LEU A 566 -11.53 -12.38 -13.21
CA LEU A 566 -11.76 -13.77 -12.84
C LEU A 566 -12.90 -13.93 -11.81
N ALA A 567 -13.09 -12.92 -10.96
CA ALA A 567 -14.18 -12.86 -10.00
C ALA A 567 -15.51 -12.36 -10.62
N GLY A 568 -15.50 -11.94 -11.90
CA GLY A 568 -16.68 -11.37 -12.57
C GLY A 568 -17.04 -9.95 -12.09
N ILE A 569 -16.08 -9.24 -11.54
CA ILE A 569 -16.24 -7.86 -11.04
C ILE A 569 -15.82 -6.88 -12.16
N PRO A 570 -16.65 -5.87 -12.50
CA PRO A 570 -16.27 -4.85 -13.46
C PRO A 570 -15.05 -4.05 -12.97
N TYR A 571 -14.03 -3.92 -13.83
CA TYR A 571 -12.85 -3.11 -13.55
C TYR A 571 -12.82 -1.86 -14.43
N HIS A 572 -12.44 -0.72 -13.86
CA HIS A 572 -12.34 0.55 -14.57
C HIS A 572 -10.89 0.82 -14.94
N PHE A 573 -10.57 0.74 -16.24
CA PHE A 573 -9.21 0.96 -16.77
C PHE A 573 -8.84 2.44 -16.90
N GLU A 574 -9.81 3.33 -16.95
CA GLU A 574 -9.55 4.77 -17.11
C GLU A 574 -8.77 5.33 -15.92
N GLY A 575 -7.67 6.02 -16.20
CA GLY A 575 -6.79 6.58 -15.17
C GLY A 575 -5.90 5.54 -14.46
N THR A 576 -5.77 4.34 -15.01
CA THR A 576 -4.84 3.30 -14.55
C THR A 576 -3.81 2.97 -15.63
N ASP A 577 -2.72 2.31 -15.23
CA ASP A 577 -1.67 1.79 -16.12
C ASP A 577 -1.88 0.29 -16.43
N ALA A 578 -2.95 -0.28 -15.85
CA ALA A 578 -3.30 -1.68 -15.98
C ALA A 578 -3.66 -2.06 -17.43
N ASN A 579 -3.26 -3.25 -17.81
CA ASN A 579 -3.75 -3.96 -18.99
C ASN A 579 -4.38 -5.28 -18.54
N LEU A 580 -5.30 -5.84 -19.32
CA LEU A 580 -5.74 -7.20 -19.11
C LEU A 580 -4.93 -8.11 -20.05
N PRO A 581 -4.04 -9.00 -19.53
CA PRO A 581 -3.23 -9.87 -20.36
C PRO A 581 -4.07 -10.88 -21.16
N LEU A 582 -3.55 -11.32 -22.30
CA LEU A 582 -4.18 -12.35 -23.15
C LEU A 582 -4.44 -13.63 -22.36
N THR A 583 -3.50 -14.03 -21.51
CA THR A 583 -3.61 -15.19 -20.60
C THR A 583 -4.88 -15.16 -19.76
N PHE A 584 -5.37 -13.99 -19.39
CA PHE A 584 -6.55 -13.78 -18.56
C PHE A 584 -7.76 -13.20 -19.32
N GLY A 585 -7.75 -13.33 -20.65
CA GLY A 585 -8.87 -12.92 -21.52
C GLY A 585 -8.80 -11.50 -22.02
N GLY A 586 -7.64 -10.89 -22.00
CA GLY A 586 -7.35 -9.61 -22.63
C GLY A 586 -7.29 -9.68 -24.15
N LYS A 587 -7.00 -8.54 -24.78
CA LYS A 587 -6.99 -8.40 -26.25
C LYS A 587 -5.60 -8.21 -26.83
N ARG A 588 -4.62 -7.85 -26.00
CA ARG A 588 -3.27 -7.48 -26.45
C ARG A 588 -2.26 -7.79 -25.37
N GLU A 589 -1.13 -8.38 -25.78
CA GLU A 589 0.06 -8.49 -24.95
C GLU A 589 0.79 -7.15 -24.86
N ARG A 590 1.49 -6.90 -23.76
CA ARG A 590 2.38 -5.75 -23.60
C ARG A 590 3.63 -5.93 -24.46
N ASP A 591 4.14 -4.84 -25.04
CA ASP A 591 5.43 -4.84 -25.74
C ASP A 591 6.61 -4.86 -24.74
N TYR A 592 6.39 -4.34 -23.55
CA TYR A 592 7.33 -4.28 -22.41
C TYR A 592 6.57 -4.11 -21.10
N THR A 593 7.25 -4.43 -20.00
CA THR A 593 6.85 -4.06 -18.63
C THR A 593 7.69 -2.90 -18.13
N PHE A 594 7.19 -2.14 -17.17
CA PHE A 594 7.85 -0.95 -16.66
C PHE A 594 8.14 -1.06 -15.17
N SER A 595 9.41 -0.86 -14.80
CA SER A 595 9.88 -0.80 -13.42
C SER A 595 10.61 0.51 -13.18
N GLN A 596 10.42 1.11 -12.00
CA GLN A 596 11.10 2.36 -11.66
C GLN A 596 11.39 2.49 -10.16
N ASN A 597 12.45 3.25 -9.86
CA ASN A 597 12.80 3.70 -8.51
C ASN A 597 12.76 5.23 -8.46
N ILE A 598 11.89 5.76 -7.62
CA ILE A 598 11.79 7.20 -7.32
C ILE A 598 11.98 7.36 -5.82
N PHE A 599 13.20 7.64 -5.40
CA PHE A 599 13.53 7.83 -3.98
C PHE A 599 14.38 9.08 -3.79
N PRO A 600 13.96 10.07 -2.96
CA PRO A 600 14.73 11.28 -2.71
C PRO A 600 16.15 10.98 -2.20
N GLY A 601 17.14 11.59 -2.83
CA GLY A 601 18.54 11.37 -2.52
C GLY A 601 19.22 10.24 -3.28
N ASP A 602 18.44 9.37 -3.96
CA ASP A 602 18.96 8.33 -4.87
C ASP A 602 18.79 8.75 -6.34
N PRO A 603 19.62 8.25 -7.25
CA PRO A 603 19.36 8.39 -8.69
C PRO A 603 17.99 7.86 -9.06
N TYR A 604 17.26 8.57 -9.92
CA TYR A 604 16.12 8.00 -10.60
C TYR A 604 16.57 6.85 -11.47
N ARG A 605 15.88 5.72 -11.38
CA ARG A 605 16.16 4.54 -12.21
C ARG A 605 14.89 4.04 -12.83
N ALA A 606 14.98 3.62 -14.10
CA ALA A 606 13.88 2.99 -14.80
C ALA A 606 14.35 1.85 -15.66
N ALA A 607 13.52 0.84 -15.82
CA ALA A 607 13.75 -0.28 -16.71
C ALA A 607 12.51 -0.62 -17.53
N LEU A 608 12.73 -0.97 -18.79
CA LEU A 608 11.75 -1.60 -19.67
C LEU A 608 12.22 -3.02 -19.96
N HIS A 609 11.40 -4.02 -19.63
CA HIS A 609 11.69 -5.42 -19.90
C HIS A 609 10.76 -5.93 -21.00
N GLY A 610 11.33 -6.20 -22.17
CA GLY A 610 10.66 -6.87 -23.29
C GLY A 610 11.05 -8.34 -23.38
N LYS A 611 10.46 -9.08 -24.31
CA LYS A 611 10.84 -10.50 -24.56
C LYS A 611 12.25 -10.65 -25.11
N ASP A 612 12.68 -9.70 -25.96
CA ASP A 612 13.93 -9.78 -26.70
C ASP A 612 14.96 -8.73 -26.24
N PHE A 613 14.61 -7.89 -25.27
CA PHE A 613 15.46 -6.80 -24.82
C PHE A 613 15.18 -6.38 -23.38
N HIS A 614 16.20 -5.74 -22.77
CA HIS A 614 16.04 -4.95 -21.55
C HIS A 614 16.66 -3.57 -21.76
N PHE A 615 15.97 -2.53 -21.36
CA PHE A 615 16.47 -1.17 -21.42
C PHE A 615 16.50 -0.56 -20.03
N TYR A 616 17.64 -0.04 -19.63
CA TYR A 616 17.87 0.58 -18.32
C TYR A 616 18.27 2.04 -18.49
N MET A 617 17.76 2.90 -17.62
CA MET A 617 18.09 4.32 -17.59
C MET A 617 18.26 4.78 -16.13
N ASP A 618 19.45 5.32 -15.80
CA ASP A 618 19.77 5.87 -14.50
C ASP A 618 20.10 7.36 -14.64
N SER A 619 19.49 8.24 -13.83
CA SER A 619 19.92 9.62 -13.72
C SER A 619 21.30 9.70 -13.03
N THR A 620 22.10 10.71 -13.32
CA THR A 620 23.34 10.97 -12.59
C THR A 620 23.11 11.92 -11.40
N VAL A 621 22.02 12.67 -11.44
CA VAL A 621 21.57 13.56 -10.36
C VAL A 621 20.55 12.81 -9.52
N PRO A 622 20.68 12.82 -8.18
CA PRO A 622 19.66 12.24 -7.31
C PRO A 622 18.29 12.90 -7.50
N VAL A 623 17.23 12.13 -7.25
CA VAL A 623 15.87 12.66 -7.15
C VAL A 623 15.84 13.73 -6.05
N SER A 624 15.26 14.89 -6.35
CA SER A 624 15.18 15.99 -5.38
C SER A 624 14.22 15.66 -4.22
N PRO A 625 14.32 16.37 -3.09
CA PRO A 625 13.37 16.27 -1.99
C PRO A 625 11.90 16.47 -2.39
N ASN A 626 11.65 17.27 -3.42
CA ASN A 626 10.33 17.55 -3.98
C ASN A 626 9.90 16.48 -5.01
N LEU A 627 10.58 15.34 -5.09
CA LEU A 627 10.37 14.29 -6.10
C LEU A 627 10.51 14.78 -7.55
N ARG A 628 11.33 15.81 -7.80
CA ARG A 628 11.63 16.26 -9.17
C ARG A 628 12.88 15.55 -9.70
N ILE A 629 12.84 15.18 -10.97
CA ILE A 629 13.84 14.34 -11.64
C ILE A 629 14.57 15.11 -12.72
N ASP A 630 15.91 15.19 -12.62
CA ASP A 630 16.78 15.76 -13.66
C ASP A 630 17.38 14.63 -14.50
N LEU A 631 16.99 14.57 -15.78
CA LEU A 631 17.51 13.63 -16.79
C LEU A 631 18.49 14.30 -17.75
N THR A 632 19.01 15.49 -17.47
CA THR A 632 19.99 16.18 -18.33
C THR A 632 21.23 15.29 -18.57
N ASN A 633 21.73 14.70 -17.48
CA ASN A 633 22.80 13.70 -17.53
C ASN A 633 22.25 12.37 -17.01
N ARG A 634 22.32 11.36 -17.86
CA ARG A 634 21.81 10.01 -17.58
C ARG A 634 22.66 8.95 -18.24
N LYS A 635 22.64 7.75 -17.69
CA LYS A 635 23.25 6.56 -18.28
C LYS A 635 22.13 5.68 -18.82
N CYS A 636 22.30 5.20 -20.05
CA CYS A 636 21.38 4.28 -20.68
C CYS A 636 22.13 3.01 -21.11
N LEU A 637 21.50 1.86 -20.90
CA LEU A 637 21.99 0.56 -21.31
C LEU A 637 20.86 -0.20 -21.99
N LEU A 638 21.08 -0.63 -23.22
CA LEU A 638 20.20 -1.56 -23.93
C LEU A 638 20.91 -2.90 -24.02
N THR A 639 20.23 -3.97 -23.63
CA THR A 639 20.73 -5.34 -23.78
C THR A 639 19.74 -6.20 -24.54
N ASP A 640 20.22 -7.30 -25.11
CA ASP A 640 19.35 -8.39 -25.57
C ASP A 640 18.76 -9.18 -24.37
N ALA A 641 17.96 -10.19 -24.67
CA ALA A 641 17.35 -11.07 -23.64
C ALA A 641 18.38 -11.87 -22.82
N ASN A 642 19.63 -12.00 -23.30
CA ASN A 642 20.71 -12.68 -22.57
C ASN A 642 21.57 -11.70 -21.76
N GLY A 643 21.20 -10.42 -21.72
CA GLY A 643 21.92 -9.39 -21.00
C GLY A 643 23.17 -8.87 -21.74
N GLN A 644 23.37 -9.19 -23.05
CA GLN A 644 24.49 -8.67 -23.80
C GLN A 644 24.18 -7.27 -24.32
N PRO A 645 25.11 -6.31 -24.19
CA PRO A 645 24.92 -4.94 -24.64
C PRO A 645 24.61 -4.84 -26.13
N VAL A 646 23.61 -4.06 -26.51
CA VAL A 646 23.18 -3.80 -27.88
C VAL A 646 23.37 -2.33 -28.22
N GLN A 647 24.07 -2.03 -29.31
CA GLN A 647 24.25 -0.67 -29.81
C GLN A 647 23.17 -0.36 -30.85
N ASN A 648 22.10 0.31 -30.41
CA ASN A 648 21.02 0.76 -31.31
C ASN A 648 20.45 2.08 -30.81
N GLU A 649 20.98 3.19 -31.32
CA GLU A 649 20.59 4.55 -30.90
C GLU A 649 19.10 4.84 -31.12
N ALA A 650 18.52 4.33 -32.21
CA ALA A 650 17.10 4.57 -32.52
C ALA A 650 16.18 3.90 -31.48
N LEU A 651 16.47 2.65 -31.07
CA LEU A 651 15.74 1.95 -30.03
C LEU A 651 15.96 2.60 -28.66
N MET A 652 17.21 2.95 -28.34
CA MET A 652 17.51 3.65 -27.09
C MET A 652 16.71 4.95 -26.97
N LYS A 653 16.68 5.77 -28.01
CA LYS A 653 15.89 7.01 -28.05
C LYS A 653 14.37 6.75 -27.92
N LYS A 654 13.87 5.68 -28.56
CA LYS A 654 12.46 5.27 -28.44
C LYS A 654 12.12 4.96 -26.99
N TYR A 655 12.91 4.11 -26.32
CA TYR A 655 12.65 3.67 -24.96
C TYR A 655 12.83 4.80 -23.94
N GLU A 656 13.83 5.65 -24.13
CA GLU A 656 14.01 6.87 -23.35
C GLU A 656 12.80 7.81 -23.44
N THR A 657 12.22 7.93 -24.64
CA THR A 657 11.01 8.74 -24.85
C THR A 657 9.80 8.18 -24.11
N ILE A 658 9.68 6.84 -24.04
CA ILE A 658 8.62 6.18 -23.26
C ILE A 658 8.76 6.52 -21.79
N ILE A 659 9.95 6.34 -21.20
CA ILE A 659 10.21 6.65 -19.79
C ILE A 659 9.94 8.13 -19.49
N LYS A 660 10.43 9.03 -20.34
CA LYS A 660 10.19 10.48 -20.15
C LYS A 660 8.71 10.86 -20.18
N LYS A 661 7.89 10.17 -20.98
CA LYS A 661 6.44 10.41 -20.99
C LYS A 661 5.79 9.94 -19.69
N GLU A 662 6.22 8.81 -19.18
CA GLU A 662 5.70 8.22 -17.95
C GLU A 662 5.89 9.14 -16.74
N ILE A 663 7.05 9.79 -16.63
CA ILE A 663 7.40 10.67 -15.50
C ILE A 663 7.35 12.16 -15.87
N ALA A 664 6.63 12.53 -16.93
CA ALA A 664 6.69 13.89 -17.48
C ALA A 664 6.37 14.98 -16.46
N HIS A 665 5.43 14.71 -15.55
CA HIS A 665 5.02 15.60 -14.45
C HIS A 665 6.05 15.73 -13.31
N LEU A 666 7.07 14.87 -13.28
CA LEU A 666 8.16 14.91 -12.29
C LEU A 666 9.45 15.49 -12.88
N LEU A 667 9.53 15.65 -14.20
CA LEU A 667 10.76 16.09 -14.87
C LEU A 667 11.06 17.57 -14.60
N ILE A 668 12.33 17.86 -14.39
CA ILE A 668 12.88 19.22 -14.45
C ILE A 668 13.25 19.50 -15.92
N TYR A 669 12.59 20.46 -16.52
CA TYR A 669 12.90 20.88 -17.89
C TYR A 669 14.05 21.87 -17.87
N PRO A 670 15.15 21.61 -18.59
CA PRO A 670 16.29 22.52 -18.63
C PRO A 670 15.89 23.85 -19.28
N PHE A 671 16.43 24.92 -18.73
CA PHE A 671 16.38 26.24 -19.38
C PHE A 671 17.03 26.13 -20.76
N LYS A 672 16.30 26.29 -21.83
CA LYS A 672 16.81 26.47 -23.17
C LYS A 672 16.51 27.88 -23.68
#